data_2655ee66ccfc1a6f9750b04854406051
#
_entry.id   2655ee66ccfc1a6f9750b04854406051
#
_cell.length_a   1.000
_cell.length_b   1.000
_cell.length_c   1.000
_cell.angle_alpha   90.00
_cell.angle_beta   90.00
_cell.angle_gamma   90.00
#
_symmetry.space_group_name_H-M   'P 1'
#
loop_
_entity.id
_entity.type
_entity.pdbx_description
1 polymer ?
#
loop_
_entity_poly.entity_id
_entity_poly.type
_entity_poly.pdbx_seq_one_letter_code
_entity_poly.pdbx_strand_id
1 'polypeptide(L)'
;MMRLSSNLRRYRWAVFAAWLLLLVPSIYLAMNQSGNLTGGGFEVEGSQSLHVQRELEQHFPDQGSSPLALVAAPRADASFEDMTAAVAQLERIAAEVPSVKVVPNPQQPAPQPDRPYVVTLQLDFNNTGAVDVAKQLRQKVGIDGDRPGEIENGKVKLYVIGQGALGAAATLATKHDIAQAEQWNLPIVLIVLLAVFGSLAAAAMPLVLGICTVVVTMGLVYLLSMYTTMSVFVTSTVSMFGIALAIDYSLFILMRFREELRAGRDPQQAADAAMATSGLAVVLSGLTVIASVTGIYLINTPVLKSMATGAILAVAVAVLTSTTLTPAVLATFGKAAAKRSSYLHWSRRAETTKSRFWSRWTGWVMRRPWLSALVASALLLTLAVPAFSMVLGNSMQRQFEPTHEIRGGVNAAAEALGPGALGPVRVLVTFPDGNAASAPAKAPALDAVRQKMAQGPNVVSVSPPVFGDDYRRALLSAVLSVDPEDMAARSTVDWMREQLPRTNGVDARIDVGGPTALIKDFDDRVSSTQPLVFGFVALIAFVMLLISIRSVFLAFKGVLMTVLSVAAAYGSLVAVFQWGWLEDLGFKPISSLDSTIPPLVLAMTFGLSMDYEIFLLTRIRERFLQTNNTRDAVAYGVSTSARTITSAALIMIAVFIGFAFAGMPLVAQLGVACAVAIAVDATVVRLVLVPALMAMFDEWNWWLPRWLARILPSVDFEKPLPRIDMPNLVIIPDDISSLGPSGADLRMVVKSAAKLKNLAPDTITVADPLALSGCLRAREPVAAVKNGHTTNGRVHRNGATNGSGKSGPPCLSGLHPVTVWRGRLSVALDALETEADSDRSPVERRSPVETTNVQLPTGDRLQIPTGAETLRLKSYLVMCRNTTKDFAEFAELVGAMETQTAAVVLASMDRYYCGDRSRKQWVATQLVRRLADPQPSDEHDTRMSGPDAEADWAKVRERCLSVAVAMLEEAR
;
A
#
# COMPACT_ATOMS: atom_id res chain seq x y z
N MET A 1 16.35 10.29 6.77
CA MET A 1 16.40 9.04 6.04
C MET A 1 17.81 8.64 5.58
N MET A 2 18.60 9.50 4.94
CA MET A 2 19.99 9.15 4.52
C MET A 2 20.88 8.70 5.68
N ARG A 3 20.92 9.44 6.81
CA ARG A 3 21.71 9.04 7.99
C ARG A 3 21.24 7.70 8.58
N LEU A 4 19.93 7.48 8.62
CA LEU A 4 19.35 6.21 9.07
C LEU A 4 19.79 5.05 8.15
N SER A 5 19.64 5.21 6.84
CA SER A 5 20.06 4.22 5.84
C SER A 5 21.55 3.88 5.95
N SER A 6 22.40 4.90 6.06
CA SER A 6 23.84 4.68 6.17
C SER A 6 24.24 3.94 7.46
N ASN A 7 23.58 4.24 8.60
CA ASN A 7 23.80 3.53 9.86
C ASN A 7 23.30 2.08 9.79
N LEU A 8 22.09 1.85 9.30
CA LEU A 8 21.52 0.51 9.15
C LEU A 8 22.38 -0.37 8.21
N ARG A 9 22.93 0.22 7.18
CA ARG A 9 23.84 -0.46 6.27
C ARG A 9 25.19 -0.78 6.94
N ARG A 10 25.74 0.14 7.71
CA ARG A 10 26.99 -0.08 8.47
C ARG A 10 26.85 -1.23 9.45
N TYR A 11 25.69 -1.31 10.12
CA TYR A 11 25.38 -2.36 11.09
C TYR A 11 24.45 -3.45 10.52
N ARG A 12 24.51 -3.72 9.21
CA ARG A 12 23.60 -4.66 8.53
C ARG A 12 23.47 -6.02 9.21
N TRP A 13 24.56 -6.59 9.73
CA TRP A 13 24.51 -7.85 10.45
C TRP A 13 23.76 -7.76 11.78
N ALA A 14 23.88 -6.65 12.50
CA ALA A 14 23.07 -6.38 13.69
C ALA A 14 21.59 -6.21 13.33
N VAL A 15 21.27 -5.59 12.19
CA VAL A 15 19.89 -5.48 11.69
C VAL A 15 19.33 -6.87 11.37
N PHE A 16 20.07 -7.72 10.65
CA PHE A 16 19.65 -9.11 10.41
C PHE A 16 19.47 -9.90 11.69
N ALA A 17 20.40 -9.78 12.64
CA ALA A 17 20.29 -10.45 13.94
C ALA A 17 19.05 -9.96 14.73
N ALA A 18 18.78 -8.65 14.73
CA ALA A 18 17.60 -8.08 15.38
C ALA A 18 16.30 -8.58 14.75
N TRP A 19 16.23 -8.63 13.41
CA TRP A 19 15.07 -9.15 12.70
C TRP A 19 14.91 -10.67 12.90
N LEU A 20 15.98 -11.43 12.96
CA LEU A 20 15.93 -12.86 13.28
C LEU A 20 15.43 -13.09 14.70
N LEU A 21 15.92 -12.30 15.67
CA LEU A 21 15.48 -12.32 17.06
C LEU A 21 13.99 -11.96 17.20
N LEU A 22 13.47 -11.12 16.32
CA LEU A 22 12.06 -10.75 16.25
C LEU A 22 11.22 -11.85 15.56
N LEU A 23 11.73 -12.42 14.45
CA LEU A 23 11.01 -13.39 13.63
C LEU A 23 10.81 -14.73 14.36
N VAL A 24 11.82 -15.26 15.04
CA VAL A 24 11.74 -16.56 15.70
C VAL A 24 10.61 -16.61 16.74
N PRO A 25 10.52 -15.68 17.70
CA PRO A 25 9.37 -15.62 18.61
C PRO A 25 8.06 -15.36 17.88
N SER A 26 8.05 -14.51 16.84
CA SER A 26 6.84 -14.20 16.09
C SER A 26 6.28 -15.42 15.36
N ILE A 27 7.13 -16.31 14.83
CA ILE A 27 6.68 -17.57 14.22
C ILE A 27 5.97 -18.43 15.28
N TYR A 28 6.58 -18.58 16.46
CA TYR A 28 5.99 -19.35 17.56
C TYR A 28 4.65 -18.78 18.00
N LEU A 29 4.57 -17.46 18.18
CA LEU A 29 3.35 -16.76 18.56
C LEU A 29 2.27 -16.86 17.46
N ALA A 30 2.66 -16.70 16.19
CA ALA A 30 1.74 -16.83 15.06
C ALA A 30 1.13 -18.23 14.92
N MET A 31 1.90 -19.28 15.24
CA MET A 31 1.40 -20.65 15.20
C MET A 31 0.36 -20.94 16.30
N ASN A 32 0.46 -20.25 17.45
CA ASN A 32 -0.44 -20.44 18.61
C ASN A 32 -1.64 -19.46 18.62
N GLN A 33 -1.71 -18.53 17.67
CA GLN A 33 -2.68 -17.42 17.66
C GLN A 33 -4.14 -17.87 17.64
N SER A 34 -4.43 -18.99 17.04
CA SER A 34 -5.82 -19.42 16.79
C SER A 34 -6.62 -19.81 18.05
N GLY A 35 -5.96 -19.97 19.18
CA GLY A 35 -6.65 -20.27 20.44
C GLY A 35 -7.29 -19.05 21.09
N ASN A 36 -6.81 -17.84 20.76
CA ASN A 36 -7.24 -16.59 21.41
C ASN A 36 -8.14 -15.72 20.51
N LEU A 37 -8.34 -16.11 19.26
CA LEU A 37 -9.19 -15.37 18.31
C LEU A 37 -10.63 -15.90 18.35
N THR A 38 -11.60 -14.98 18.35
CA THR A 38 -13.01 -15.32 18.35
C THR A 38 -13.63 -15.16 16.97
N GLY A 39 -14.54 -16.06 16.59
CA GLY A 39 -15.39 -15.90 15.42
C GLY A 39 -16.54 -14.89 15.59
N GLY A 40 -16.68 -14.29 16.79
CA GLY A 40 -17.67 -13.26 17.12
C GLY A 40 -17.14 -11.83 16.92
N GLY A 41 -17.74 -10.90 17.69
CA GLY A 41 -17.33 -9.48 17.68
C GLY A 41 -18.28 -8.59 16.87
N PHE A 42 -19.45 -9.10 16.52
CA PHE A 42 -20.50 -8.35 15.83
C PHE A 42 -21.43 -7.57 16.80
N GLU A 43 -21.03 -7.46 18.03
CA GLU A 43 -21.75 -6.75 19.09
C GLU A 43 -21.61 -5.24 18.92
N VAL A 44 -22.68 -4.52 19.23
CA VAL A 44 -22.71 -3.05 19.18
C VAL A 44 -22.88 -2.50 20.59
N GLU A 45 -21.88 -1.82 21.08
CA GLU A 45 -21.93 -1.21 22.41
C GLU A 45 -23.07 -0.21 22.51
N GLY A 46 -23.90 -0.33 23.56
CA GLY A 46 -25.07 0.51 23.80
C GLY A 46 -26.35 0.14 23.03
N SER A 47 -26.33 -0.97 22.26
CA SER A 47 -27.53 -1.46 21.59
C SER A 47 -28.48 -2.17 22.53
N GLN A 48 -29.80 -2.18 22.18
CA GLN A 48 -30.82 -2.93 22.95
C GLN A 48 -30.48 -4.44 22.96
N SER A 49 -30.06 -4.97 21.84
CA SER A 49 -29.76 -6.40 21.72
C SER A 49 -28.61 -6.83 22.62
N LEU A 50 -27.55 -6.02 22.72
CA LEU A 50 -26.43 -6.29 23.62
C LEU A 50 -26.84 -6.13 25.09
N HIS A 51 -27.72 -5.16 25.39
CA HIS A 51 -28.27 -5.00 26.73
C HIS A 51 -29.06 -6.26 27.13
N VAL A 52 -29.96 -6.72 26.28
CA VAL A 52 -30.70 -7.98 26.53
C VAL A 52 -29.78 -9.14 26.72
N GLN A 53 -28.74 -9.28 25.90
CA GLN A 53 -27.77 -10.37 26.03
C GLN A 53 -27.05 -10.34 27.38
N ARG A 54 -26.55 -9.18 27.81
CA ARG A 54 -25.86 -9.02 29.10
C ARG A 54 -26.78 -9.29 30.28
N GLU A 55 -28.03 -8.86 30.21
CA GLU A 55 -29.02 -9.14 31.24
C GLU A 55 -29.37 -10.65 31.31
N LEU A 56 -29.41 -11.31 30.15
CA LEU A 56 -29.59 -12.76 30.10
C LEU A 56 -28.41 -13.52 30.77
N GLU A 57 -27.20 -13.11 30.49
CA GLU A 57 -25.98 -13.69 31.09
C GLU A 57 -25.95 -13.50 32.61
N GLN A 58 -26.45 -12.35 33.11
CA GLN A 58 -26.39 -12.00 34.53
C GLN A 58 -27.54 -12.56 35.36
N HIS A 59 -28.74 -12.59 34.78
CA HIS A 59 -29.96 -12.83 35.54
C HIS A 59 -30.82 -14.02 35.09
N PHE A 60 -30.44 -14.68 34.00
CA PHE A 60 -31.16 -15.84 33.47
C PHE A 60 -30.23 -17.01 33.18
N PRO A 61 -29.60 -17.59 34.20
CA PRO A 61 -28.58 -18.63 34.01
C PRO A 61 -29.08 -19.86 33.24
N ASP A 62 -30.42 -20.14 33.35
CA ASP A 62 -31.02 -21.28 32.66
C ASP A 62 -31.44 -21.00 31.19
N GLN A 63 -31.34 -19.77 30.72
CA GLN A 63 -31.77 -19.41 29.36
C GLN A 63 -30.63 -19.29 28.35
N GLY A 64 -29.38 -19.41 28.78
CA GLY A 64 -28.18 -19.42 27.96
C GLY A 64 -28.05 -18.29 26.92
N SER A 65 -26.96 -17.57 26.93
CA SER A 65 -26.69 -16.51 25.94
C SER A 65 -26.23 -17.05 24.60
N SER A 66 -25.66 -18.27 24.58
CA SER A 66 -25.10 -18.90 23.40
C SER A 66 -25.54 -20.35 23.27
N PRO A 67 -26.70 -20.61 22.67
CA PRO A 67 -27.19 -21.96 22.51
C PRO A 67 -26.24 -22.75 21.58
N LEU A 68 -25.77 -23.89 22.05
CA LEU A 68 -25.19 -24.96 21.24
C LEU A 68 -26.21 -26.08 21.12
N ALA A 69 -26.21 -26.75 19.99
CA ALA A 69 -27.04 -27.94 19.81
C ALA A 69 -26.30 -28.98 18.98
N LEU A 70 -26.59 -30.24 19.29
CA LEU A 70 -26.15 -31.36 18.49
C LEU A 70 -27.33 -31.84 17.66
N VAL A 71 -27.11 -32.20 16.40
CA VAL A 71 -28.17 -32.62 15.50
C VAL A 71 -27.84 -33.99 14.92
N ALA A 72 -28.81 -34.90 15.01
CA ALA A 72 -28.80 -36.18 14.30
C ALA A 72 -29.75 -36.09 13.12
N ALA A 73 -29.25 -36.22 11.89
CA ALA A 73 -30.03 -36.16 10.67
C ALA A 73 -30.01 -37.50 9.96
N PRO A 74 -31.16 -38.17 9.81
CA PRO A 74 -31.24 -39.48 9.17
C PRO A 74 -31.03 -39.37 7.66
N ARG A 75 -30.45 -40.41 7.05
CA ARG A 75 -30.54 -40.66 5.62
C ARG A 75 -31.82 -41.46 5.33
N ALA A 76 -32.20 -41.57 4.07
CA ALA A 76 -33.44 -42.23 3.63
C ALA A 76 -33.55 -43.71 4.05
N ASP A 77 -32.45 -44.35 4.38
CA ASP A 77 -32.32 -45.74 4.77
C ASP A 77 -32.06 -45.94 6.27
N ALA A 78 -32.19 -44.89 7.04
CA ALA A 78 -32.01 -44.94 8.50
C ALA A 78 -33.18 -45.62 9.19
N SER A 79 -32.88 -46.42 10.23
CA SER A 79 -33.88 -47.11 11.07
C SER A 79 -34.11 -46.32 12.37
N PHE A 80 -35.17 -46.73 13.11
CA PHE A 80 -35.44 -46.18 14.44
C PHE A 80 -34.28 -46.47 15.41
N GLU A 81 -33.66 -47.65 15.31
CA GLU A 81 -32.50 -48.04 16.12
C GLU A 81 -31.29 -47.17 15.82
N ASP A 82 -31.05 -46.86 14.55
CA ASP A 82 -29.95 -46.00 14.10
C ASP A 82 -30.10 -44.58 14.67
N MET A 83 -31.31 -44.05 14.65
CA MET A 83 -31.58 -42.70 15.21
C MET A 83 -31.46 -42.69 16.75
N THR A 84 -31.99 -43.74 17.42
CA THR A 84 -31.86 -43.83 18.89
C THR A 84 -30.40 -43.95 19.29
N ALA A 85 -29.62 -44.78 18.58
CA ALA A 85 -28.19 -44.92 18.80
C ALA A 85 -27.43 -43.60 18.57
N ALA A 86 -27.77 -42.85 17.50
CA ALA A 86 -27.18 -41.56 17.18
C ALA A 86 -27.43 -40.52 18.28
N VAL A 87 -28.67 -40.44 18.77
CA VAL A 87 -29.04 -39.49 19.85
C VAL A 87 -28.32 -39.87 21.15
N ALA A 88 -28.30 -41.19 21.52
CA ALA A 88 -27.59 -41.64 22.69
C ALA A 88 -26.06 -41.41 22.59
N GLN A 89 -25.50 -41.48 21.40
CA GLN A 89 -24.10 -41.14 21.16
C GLN A 89 -23.87 -39.62 21.37
N LEU A 90 -24.74 -38.75 20.83
CA LEU A 90 -24.63 -37.31 21.04
C LEU A 90 -24.79 -36.92 22.50
N GLU A 91 -25.72 -37.48 23.22
CA GLU A 91 -25.91 -37.24 24.67
C GLU A 91 -24.67 -37.68 25.49
N ARG A 92 -24.07 -38.81 25.13
CA ARG A 92 -22.83 -39.27 25.75
C ARG A 92 -21.68 -38.32 25.51
N ILE A 93 -21.51 -37.88 24.25
CA ILE A 93 -20.48 -36.90 23.87
C ILE A 93 -20.67 -35.59 24.64
N ALA A 94 -21.91 -35.13 24.79
CA ALA A 94 -22.22 -33.94 25.56
C ALA A 94 -21.87 -34.10 27.04
N ALA A 95 -22.18 -35.26 27.63
CA ALA A 95 -21.87 -35.54 29.04
C ALA A 95 -20.35 -35.68 29.34
N GLU A 96 -19.54 -36.00 28.32
CA GLU A 96 -18.08 -36.08 28.45
C GLU A 96 -17.39 -34.71 28.42
N VAL A 97 -18.07 -33.65 27.97
CA VAL A 97 -17.48 -32.33 27.92
C VAL A 97 -17.83 -31.53 29.17
N PRO A 98 -16.84 -31.11 29.97
CA PRO A 98 -17.09 -30.33 31.17
C PRO A 98 -17.91 -29.07 30.86
N SER A 99 -18.80 -28.69 31.78
CA SER A 99 -19.60 -27.45 31.69
C SER A 99 -20.66 -27.44 30.58
N VAL A 100 -21.02 -28.61 30.04
CA VAL A 100 -22.13 -28.79 29.11
C VAL A 100 -23.25 -29.55 29.80
N LYS A 101 -24.46 -29.03 29.76
CA LYS A 101 -25.67 -29.70 30.25
C LYS A 101 -26.62 -29.92 29.09
N VAL A 102 -27.16 -31.14 28.96
CA VAL A 102 -28.22 -31.44 28.03
C VAL A 102 -29.55 -30.92 28.59
N VAL A 103 -30.25 -30.10 27.82
CA VAL A 103 -31.57 -29.58 28.19
C VAL A 103 -32.64 -30.34 27.41
N PRO A 104 -33.50 -31.10 28.09
CA PRO A 104 -34.60 -31.80 27.44
C PRO A 104 -35.57 -30.77 26.82
N ASN A 105 -35.95 -31.01 25.56
CA ASN A 105 -37.02 -30.25 24.92
C ASN A 105 -38.35 -31.03 24.96
N PRO A 106 -39.29 -30.74 25.89
CA PRO A 106 -40.51 -31.49 26.05
C PRO A 106 -41.49 -31.37 24.87
N GLN A 107 -41.24 -30.39 23.95
CA GLN A 107 -42.06 -30.21 22.76
C GLN A 107 -41.59 -31.01 21.56
N GLN A 108 -40.40 -31.59 21.61
CA GLN A 108 -39.87 -32.39 20.54
C GLN A 108 -40.29 -33.85 20.67
N PRO A 109 -40.86 -34.46 19.62
CA PRO A 109 -41.24 -35.87 19.65
C PRO A 109 -39.98 -36.74 19.79
N ALA A 110 -40.17 -38.00 20.25
CA ALA A 110 -39.10 -38.98 20.33
C ALA A 110 -38.38 -39.15 18.98
N PRO A 111 -37.09 -39.57 18.97
CA PRO A 111 -36.33 -39.77 17.72
C PRO A 111 -37.09 -40.62 16.72
N GLN A 112 -37.18 -40.17 15.46
CA GLN A 112 -37.88 -40.87 14.37
C GLN A 112 -36.91 -41.07 13.17
N PRO A 113 -37.09 -42.12 12.37
CA PRO A 113 -36.19 -42.39 11.26
C PRO A 113 -36.33 -41.47 10.06
N ASP A 114 -37.43 -40.69 9.99
CA ASP A 114 -37.79 -39.78 8.91
C ASP A 114 -37.55 -38.30 9.24
N ARG A 115 -37.14 -37.99 10.48
CA ARG A 115 -36.95 -36.62 10.93
C ARG A 115 -35.65 -36.44 11.68
N PRO A 116 -34.96 -35.29 11.48
CA PRO A 116 -33.82 -34.92 12.28
C PRO A 116 -34.20 -34.70 13.77
N TYR A 117 -33.23 -34.96 14.68
CA TYR A 117 -33.41 -34.76 16.11
C TYR A 117 -32.36 -33.81 16.66
N VAL A 118 -32.78 -32.86 17.49
CA VAL A 118 -31.93 -31.82 18.05
C VAL A 118 -31.75 -32.03 19.54
N VAL A 119 -30.51 -32.16 19.99
CA VAL A 119 -30.12 -32.20 21.42
C VAL A 119 -29.63 -30.81 21.80
N THR A 120 -30.45 -30.09 22.55
CA THR A 120 -30.13 -28.73 22.99
C THR A 120 -29.16 -28.76 24.14
N LEU A 121 -28.12 -27.95 24.09
CA LEU A 121 -27.09 -27.85 25.13
C LEU A 121 -27.12 -26.46 25.78
N GLN A 122 -26.92 -26.47 27.10
CA GLN A 122 -26.70 -25.27 27.89
C GLN A 122 -25.26 -25.21 28.33
N LEU A 123 -24.66 -24.03 28.21
CA LEU A 123 -23.27 -23.79 28.58
C LEU A 123 -23.22 -22.80 29.75
N ASP A 124 -22.29 -23.02 30.66
CA ASP A 124 -22.00 -22.14 31.80
C ASP A 124 -20.97 -21.05 31.40
N PHE A 125 -20.77 -20.77 30.10
CA PHE A 125 -19.74 -19.87 29.59
C PHE A 125 -20.32 -18.75 28.71
N ASN A 126 -19.50 -17.66 28.54
CA ASN A 126 -19.70 -16.63 27.57
C ASN A 126 -19.42 -17.12 26.12
N ASN A 127 -19.69 -16.28 25.13
CA ASN A 127 -19.49 -16.62 23.71
C ASN A 127 -18.08 -17.13 23.35
N THR A 128 -17.03 -16.64 24.02
CA THR A 128 -15.65 -17.08 23.76
C THR A 128 -15.41 -18.52 24.24
N GLY A 129 -15.89 -18.86 25.43
CA GLY A 129 -15.84 -20.23 25.95
C GLY A 129 -16.68 -21.21 25.14
N ALA A 130 -17.80 -20.75 24.57
CA ALA A 130 -18.64 -21.57 23.70
C ALA A 130 -17.93 -22.02 22.41
N VAL A 131 -17.00 -21.24 21.87
CA VAL A 131 -16.21 -21.61 20.70
C VAL A 131 -15.28 -22.79 21.02
N ASP A 132 -14.62 -22.77 22.17
CA ASP A 132 -13.72 -23.85 22.58
C ASP A 132 -14.47 -25.15 22.88
N VAL A 133 -15.62 -25.04 23.52
CA VAL A 133 -16.52 -26.20 23.77
C VAL A 133 -17.02 -26.75 22.42
N ALA A 134 -17.46 -25.90 21.52
CA ALA A 134 -17.91 -26.32 20.20
C ALA A 134 -16.80 -27.03 19.41
N LYS A 135 -15.56 -26.54 19.50
CA LYS A 135 -14.40 -27.19 18.88
C LYS A 135 -14.17 -28.61 19.43
N GLN A 136 -14.25 -28.79 20.76
CA GLN A 136 -14.16 -30.10 21.36
C GLN A 136 -15.31 -31.01 20.95
N LEU A 137 -16.55 -30.52 20.94
CA LEU A 137 -17.72 -31.28 20.51
C LEU A 137 -17.61 -31.70 19.04
N ARG A 138 -17.20 -30.80 18.14
CA ARG A 138 -16.98 -31.06 16.71
C ARG A 138 -15.97 -32.18 16.51
N GLN A 139 -14.87 -32.16 17.27
CA GLN A 139 -13.84 -33.18 17.21
C GLN A 139 -14.35 -34.54 17.72
N LYS A 140 -15.11 -34.55 18.84
CA LYS A 140 -15.67 -35.79 19.40
C LYS A 140 -16.80 -36.40 18.55
N VAL A 141 -17.59 -35.55 17.89
CA VAL A 141 -18.62 -35.94 16.95
C VAL A 141 -18.04 -36.49 15.64
N GLY A 142 -16.76 -36.28 15.38
CA GLY A 142 -16.09 -36.72 14.17
C GLY A 142 -16.27 -35.83 12.98
N ILE A 143 -16.51 -34.54 13.19
CA ILE A 143 -16.58 -33.52 12.11
C ILE A 143 -15.16 -33.23 11.63
N ASP A 144 -14.91 -33.44 10.33
CA ASP A 144 -13.63 -33.19 9.69
C ASP A 144 -13.78 -32.17 8.55
N GLY A 145 -13.24 -31.00 8.76
CA GLY A 145 -13.33 -29.89 7.81
C GLY A 145 -14.77 -29.45 7.56
N ASP A 146 -15.25 -29.68 6.36
CA ASP A 146 -16.60 -29.36 5.87
C ASP A 146 -17.58 -30.55 5.94
N ARG A 147 -17.10 -31.72 6.38
CA ARG A 147 -17.88 -32.96 6.41
C ARG A 147 -18.51 -33.19 7.77
N PRO A 148 -19.80 -33.56 7.81
CA PRO A 148 -20.47 -33.93 9.06
C PRO A 148 -19.87 -35.22 9.65
N GLY A 149 -20.00 -35.35 10.97
CA GLY A 149 -19.79 -36.65 11.62
C GLY A 149 -20.84 -37.66 11.18
N GLU A 150 -20.55 -38.95 11.33
CA GLU A 150 -21.47 -40.04 11.00
C GLU A 150 -21.40 -41.13 12.10
N ILE A 151 -22.51 -41.81 12.31
CA ILE A 151 -22.50 -43.05 13.11
C ILE A 151 -21.76 -44.18 12.35
N GLU A 152 -21.37 -45.26 13.05
CA GLU A 152 -20.55 -46.36 12.49
C GLU A 152 -21.07 -46.92 11.15
N ASN A 153 -22.38 -46.99 10.96
CA ASN A 153 -22.99 -47.51 9.73
C ASN A 153 -23.23 -46.44 8.65
N GLY A 154 -22.88 -45.16 8.89
CA GLY A 154 -23.03 -44.08 7.96
C GLY A 154 -24.48 -43.66 7.63
N LYS A 155 -25.50 -44.14 8.33
CA LYS A 155 -26.91 -43.86 8.02
C LYS A 155 -27.47 -42.61 8.69
N VAL A 156 -26.80 -42.07 9.69
CA VAL A 156 -27.17 -40.83 10.39
C VAL A 156 -25.98 -39.89 10.39
N LYS A 157 -26.19 -38.67 9.93
CA LYS A 157 -25.21 -37.59 9.97
C LYS A 157 -25.32 -36.85 11.31
N LEU A 158 -24.19 -36.49 11.85
CA LEU A 158 -24.09 -35.81 13.11
C LEU A 158 -23.49 -34.41 12.91
N TYR A 159 -24.10 -33.40 13.55
CA TYR A 159 -23.71 -32.01 13.41
C TYR A 159 -23.61 -31.33 14.76
N VAL A 160 -22.80 -30.26 14.82
CA VAL A 160 -22.74 -29.32 15.94
C VAL A 160 -23.08 -27.95 15.42
N ILE A 161 -24.12 -27.33 15.96
CA ILE A 161 -24.65 -26.04 15.52
C ILE A 161 -24.76 -25.03 16.67
N GLY A 162 -24.93 -23.76 16.32
CA GLY A 162 -25.03 -22.64 17.26
C GLY A 162 -23.88 -21.65 17.09
N GLN A 163 -23.92 -20.54 17.82
CA GLN A 163 -22.94 -19.46 17.70
C GLN A 163 -21.48 -19.93 17.93
N GLY A 164 -21.27 -20.77 18.96
CA GLY A 164 -19.95 -21.32 19.22
C GLY A 164 -19.44 -22.22 18.08
N ALA A 165 -20.33 -23.04 17.48
CA ALA A 165 -19.99 -23.90 16.36
C ALA A 165 -19.67 -23.10 15.09
N LEU A 166 -20.44 -22.03 14.81
CA LEU A 166 -20.15 -21.08 13.73
C LEU A 166 -18.78 -20.42 13.90
N GLY A 167 -18.45 -19.98 15.11
CA GLY A 167 -17.14 -19.40 15.42
C GLY A 167 -15.99 -20.39 15.25
N ALA A 168 -16.17 -21.64 15.70
CA ALA A 168 -15.18 -22.70 15.53
C ALA A 168 -14.96 -23.05 14.04
N ALA A 169 -16.05 -23.17 13.28
CA ALA A 169 -16.00 -23.43 11.83
C ALA A 169 -15.35 -22.28 11.07
N ALA A 170 -15.72 -21.02 11.39
CA ALA A 170 -15.11 -19.83 10.79
C ALA A 170 -13.60 -19.76 11.03
N THR A 171 -13.16 -20.11 12.24
CA THR A 171 -11.72 -20.17 12.57
C THR A 171 -10.97 -21.19 11.72
N LEU A 172 -11.53 -22.38 11.53
CA LEU A 172 -10.92 -23.42 10.70
C LEU A 172 -10.94 -23.04 9.21
N ALA A 173 -12.09 -22.57 8.71
CA ALA A 173 -12.24 -22.13 7.32
C ALA A 173 -11.27 -20.99 6.98
N THR A 174 -11.17 -19.98 7.85
CA THR A 174 -10.25 -18.85 7.65
C THR A 174 -8.79 -19.32 7.58
N LYS A 175 -8.38 -20.25 8.45
CA LYS A 175 -7.04 -20.84 8.38
C LYS A 175 -6.78 -21.58 7.08
N HIS A 176 -7.74 -22.40 6.68
CA HIS A 176 -7.64 -23.17 5.43
C HIS A 176 -7.55 -22.23 4.23
N ASP A 177 -8.39 -21.22 4.18
CA ASP A 177 -8.43 -20.23 3.09
C ASP A 177 -7.14 -19.42 3.00
N ILE A 178 -6.58 -19.00 4.13
CA ILE A 178 -5.29 -18.29 4.13
C ILE A 178 -4.19 -19.21 3.60
N ALA A 179 -4.12 -20.44 4.07
CA ALA A 179 -3.10 -21.39 3.64
C ALA A 179 -3.23 -21.69 2.14
N GLN A 180 -4.46 -21.89 1.64
CA GLN A 180 -4.74 -22.11 0.24
C GLN A 180 -4.44 -20.87 -0.61
N ALA A 181 -4.87 -19.69 -0.17
CA ALA A 181 -4.59 -18.44 -0.86
C ALA A 181 -3.08 -18.17 -0.93
N GLU A 182 -2.33 -18.38 0.15
CA GLU A 182 -0.88 -18.22 0.15
C GLU A 182 -0.18 -19.23 -0.74
N GLN A 183 -0.62 -20.48 -0.75
CA GLN A 183 -0.05 -21.54 -1.60
C GLN A 183 -0.14 -21.19 -3.09
N TRP A 184 -1.22 -20.57 -3.54
CA TRP A 184 -1.41 -20.15 -4.93
C TRP A 184 -0.85 -18.74 -5.19
N ASN A 185 -1.03 -17.82 -4.25
CA ASN A 185 -0.62 -16.42 -4.39
C ASN A 185 0.89 -16.26 -4.48
N LEU A 186 1.65 -16.92 -3.59
CA LEU A 186 3.10 -16.74 -3.55
C LEU A 186 3.79 -17.11 -4.87
N PRO A 187 3.49 -18.25 -5.53
CA PRO A 187 4.02 -18.56 -6.86
C PRO A 187 3.56 -17.56 -7.94
N ILE A 188 2.30 -17.17 -7.95
CA ILE A 188 1.76 -16.21 -8.94
C ILE A 188 2.46 -14.86 -8.79
N VAL A 189 2.55 -14.35 -7.57
CA VAL A 189 3.25 -13.09 -7.26
C VAL A 189 4.72 -13.18 -7.63
N LEU A 190 5.38 -14.31 -7.37
CA LEU A 190 6.76 -14.53 -7.78
C LEU A 190 6.92 -14.49 -9.30
N ILE A 191 6.02 -15.11 -10.05
CA ILE A 191 6.03 -15.07 -11.53
C ILE A 191 5.84 -13.62 -12.03
N VAL A 192 4.89 -12.88 -11.46
CA VAL A 192 4.67 -11.47 -11.80
C VAL A 192 5.90 -10.62 -11.46
N LEU A 193 6.49 -10.81 -10.28
CA LEU A 193 7.72 -10.13 -9.88
C LEU A 193 8.90 -10.46 -10.81
N LEU A 194 9.03 -11.73 -11.23
CA LEU A 194 10.03 -12.15 -12.22
C LEU A 194 9.81 -11.48 -13.57
N ALA A 195 8.57 -11.38 -14.02
CA ALA A 195 8.23 -10.69 -15.27
C ALA A 195 8.55 -9.19 -15.20
N VAL A 196 8.32 -8.56 -14.06
CA VAL A 196 8.61 -7.13 -13.82
C VAL A 196 10.10 -6.88 -13.71
N PHE A 197 10.82 -7.66 -12.89
CA PHE A 197 12.22 -7.41 -12.57
C PHE A 197 13.23 -8.12 -13.47
N GLY A 198 12.86 -9.25 -14.05
CA GLY A 198 13.76 -10.06 -14.88
C GLY A 198 14.96 -10.66 -14.12
N SER A 199 14.89 -10.75 -12.81
CA SER A 199 15.93 -11.30 -11.94
C SER A 199 15.31 -11.99 -10.73
N LEU A 200 15.73 -13.22 -10.46
CA LEU A 200 15.22 -13.99 -9.32
C LEU A 200 15.56 -13.32 -7.98
N ALA A 201 16.76 -12.81 -7.82
CA ALA A 201 17.17 -12.10 -6.60
C ALA A 201 16.33 -10.84 -6.35
N ALA A 202 16.00 -10.10 -7.42
CA ALA A 202 15.15 -8.91 -7.30
C ALA A 202 13.68 -9.24 -7.07
N ALA A 203 13.20 -10.37 -7.56
CA ALA A 203 11.84 -10.84 -7.33
C ALA A 203 11.66 -11.45 -5.93
N ALA A 204 12.64 -12.24 -5.47
CA ALA A 204 12.59 -12.87 -4.16
C ALA A 204 12.63 -11.87 -3.00
N MET A 205 13.34 -10.74 -3.16
CA MET A 205 13.51 -9.76 -2.10
C MET A 205 12.18 -9.17 -1.59
N PRO A 206 11.29 -8.59 -2.42
CA PRO A 206 10.00 -8.10 -1.96
C PRO A 206 9.12 -9.19 -1.33
N LEU A 207 9.20 -10.40 -1.87
CA LEU A 207 8.41 -11.54 -1.37
C LEU A 207 8.85 -11.95 0.05
N VAL A 208 10.16 -12.06 0.28
CA VAL A 208 10.71 -12.36 1.61
C VAL A 208 10.34 -11.27 2.62
N LEU A 209 10.44 -9.99 2.22
CA LEU A 209 10.04 -8.87 3.08
C LEU A 209 8.55 -8.91 3.40
N GLY A 210 7.71 -9.32 2.45
CA GLY A 210 6.28 -9.52 2.65
C GLY A 210 5.99 -10.62 3.68
N ILE A 211 6.63 -11.76 3.55
CA ILE A 211 6.49 -12.88 4.50
C ILE A 211 6.94 -12.45 5.90
N CYS A 212 8.10 -11.78 6.02
CA CYS A 212 8.58 -11.25 7.30
C CYS A 212 7.55 -10.29 7.94
N THR A 213 6.96 -9.42 7.14
CA THR A 213 5.93 -8.47 7.60
C THR A 213 4.71 -9.20 8.17
N VAL A 214 4.18 -10.18 7.45
CA VAL A 214 3.00 -10.96 7.90
C VAL A 214 3.30 -11.72 9.18
N VAL A 215 4.42 -12.44 9.23
CA VAL A 215 4.80 -13.23 10.41
C VAL A 215 4.93 -12.36 11.66
N VAL A 216 5.63 -11.23 11.57
CA VAL A 216 5.79 -10.30 12.69
C VAL A 216 4.46 -9.69 13.09
N THR A 217 3.63 -9.30 12.12
CA THR A 217 2.31 -8.73 12.42
C THR A 217 1.40 -9.76 13.09
N MET A 218 1.40 -11.02 12.63
CA MET A 218 0.64 -12.10 13.25
C MET A 218 1.08 -12.34 14.70
N GLY A 219 2.40 -12.30 14.96
CA GLY A 219 2.92 -12.38 16.32
C GLY A 219 2.45 -11.23 17.22
N LEU A 220 2.40 -10.00 16.70
CA LEU A 220 1.87 -8.83 17.42
C LEU A 220 0.37 -8.93 17.66
N VAL A 221 -0.40 -9.44 16.69
CA VAL A 221 -1.84 -9.71 16.85
C VAL A 221 -2.08 -10.73 17.96
N TYR A 222 -1.27 -11.79 18.03
CA TYR A 222 -1.35 -12.75 19.13
C TYR A 222 -1.09 -12.10 20.50
N LEU A 223 -0.04 -11.30 20.62
CA LEU A 223 0.24 -10.60 21.87
C LEU A 223 -0.93 -9.66 22.27
N LEU A 224 -1.51 -8.98 21.30
CA LEU A 224 -2.63 -8.10 21.55
C LEU A 224 -3.90 -8.88 21.93
N SER A 225 -4.12 -10.07 21.35
CA SER A 225 -5.26 -10.94 21.67
C SER A 225 -5.26 -11.47 23.11
N MET A 226 -4.11 -11.41 23.79
CA MET A 226 -4.03 -11.75 25.22
C MET A 226 -4.67 -10.68 26.13
N TYR A 227 -4.80 -9.44 25.64
CA TYR A 227 -5.32 -8.31 26.41
C TYR A 227 -6.67 -7.82 25.90
N THR A 228 -6.99 -8.08 24.63
CA THR A 228 -8.24 -7.64 23.99
C THR A 228 -8.81 -8.78 23.15
N THR A 229 -10.14 -8.87 23.12
CA THR A 229 -10.81 -9.82 22.22
C THR A 229 -10.59 -9.42 20.77
N MET A 230 -10.01 -10.31 19.98
CA MET A 230 -9.75 -10.08 18.56
C MET A 230 -10.51 -11.09 17.70
N SER A 231 -11.08 -10.60 16.60
CA SER A 231 -11.79 -11.46 15.66
C SER A 231 -10.83 -12.29 14.80
N VAL A 232 -11.22 -13.50 14.45
CA VAL A 232 -10.47 -14.37 13.54
C VAL A 232 -10.22 -13.75 12.17
N PHE A 233 -11.10 -12.86 11.70
CA PHE A 233 -10.99 -12.18 10.42
C PHE A 233 -9.80 -11.18 10.33
N VAL A 234 -9.19 -10.84 11.49
CA VAL A 234 -7.94 -10.06 11.50
C VAL A 234 -6.82 -10.77 10.75
N THR A 235 -6.78 -12.10 10.78
CA THR A 235 -5.73 -12.89 10.14
C THR A 235 -5.75 -12.75 8.62
N SER A 236 -6.94 -12.84 8.00
CA SER A 236 -7.10 -12.61 6.56
C SER A 236 -6.70 -11.19 6.17
N THR A 237 -7.12 -10.20 6.96
CA THR A 237 -6.77 -8.79 6.72
C THR A 237 -5.26 -8.58 6.79
N VAL A 238 -4.59 -9.12 7.82
CA VAL A 238 -3.14 -9.00 7.99
C VAL A 238 -2.39 -9.69 6.87
N SER A 239 -2.77 -10.91 6.50
CA SER A 239 -2.11 -11.66 5.41
C SER A 239 -2.24 -10.92 4.09
N MET A 240 -3.46 -10.54 3.71
CA MET A 240 -3.75 -9.87 2.45
C MET A 240 -3.03 -8.51 2.33
N PHE A 241 -3.20 -7.62 3.32
CA PHE A 241 -2.61 -6.28 3.27
C PHE A 241 -1.13 -6.27 3.62
N GLY A 242 -0.68 -7.12 4.54
CA GLY A 242 0.72 -7.23 4.90
C GLY A 242 1.59 -7.64 3.71
N ILE A 243 1.17 -8.65 2.95
CA ILE A 243 1.88 -9.08 1.74
C ILE A 243 1.83 -7.99 0.66
N ALA A 244 0.63 -7.48 0.35
CA ALA A 244 0.45 -6.49 -0.71
C ALA A 244 1.29 -5.22 -0.47
N LEU A 245 1.21 -4.64 0.73
CA LEU A 245 1.89 -3.39 1.07
C LEU A 245 3.40 -3.57 1.22
N ALA A 246 3.86 -4.65 1.85
CA ALA A 246 5.30 -4.87 2.01
C ALA A 246 5.99 -5.09 0.66
N ILE A 247 5.35 -5.81 -0.26
CA ILE A 247 5.84 -5.99 -1.63
C ILE A 247 5.85 -4.65 -2.35
N ASP A 248 4.78 -3.87 -2.25
CA ASP A 248 4.66 -2.60 -2.93
C ASP A 248 5.70 -1.58 -2.44
N TYR A 249 5.85 -1.41 -1.13
CA TYR A 249 6.83 -0.50 -0.55
C TYR A 249 8.27 -0.89 -0.88
N SER A 250 8.58 -2.18 -0.82
CA SER A 250 9.90 -2.66 -1.21
C SER A 250 10.15 -2.54 -2.72
N LEU A 251 9.11 -2.69 -3.54
CA LEU A 251 9.14 -2.47 -4.98
C LEU A 251 9.56 -1.03 -5.31
N PHE A 252 8.93 -0.02 -4.67
CA PHE A 252 9.26 1.39 -4.88
C PHE A 252 10.73 1.68 -4.56
N ILE A 253 11.20 1.18 -3.43
CA ILE A 253 12.60 1.37 -3.02
C ILE A 253 13.55 0.64 -4.00
N LEU A 254 13.23 -0.59 -4.40
CA LEU A 254 14.04 -1.38 -5.31
C LEU A 254 14.08 -0.79 -6.73
N MET A 255 12.95 -0.27 -7.22
CA MET A 255 12.90 0.41 -8.52
C MET A 255 13.74 1.67 -8.52
N ARG A 256 13.65 2.49 -7.47
CA ARG A 256 14.48 3.69 -7.31
C ARG A 256 15.96 3.33 -7.17
N PHE A 257 16.28 2.32 -6.38
CA PHE A 257 17.64 1.80 -6.27
C PHE A 257 18.21 1.41 -7.63
N ARG A 258 17.45 0.71 -8.46
CA ARG A 258 17.86 0.34 -9.82
C ARG A 258 18.00 1.55 -10.75
N GLU A 259 17.14 2.55 -10.59
CA GLU A 259 17.25 3.82 -11.33
C GLU A 259 18.54 4.55 -10.99
N GLU A 260 18.89 4.63 -9.71
CA GLU A 260 20.11 5.26 -9.22
C GLU A 260 21.39 4.49 -9.64
N LEU A 261 21.35 3.16 -9.64
CA LEU A 261 22.45 2.34 -10.19
C LEU A 261 22.65 2.57 -11.68
N ARG A 262 21.57 2.77 -12.44
CA ARG A 262 21.68 3.08 -13.88
C ARG A 262 22.18 4.50 -14.13
N ALA A 263 21.95 5.40 -13.20
CA ALA A 263 22.52 6.75 -13.22
C ALA A 263 24.02 6.78 -12.93
N GLY A 264 24.63 5.58 -12.65
CA GLY A 264 26.07 5.43 -12.44
C GLY A 264 26.51 5.53 -10.97
N ARG A 265 25.57 5.56 -10.00
CA ARG A 265 25.93 5.58 -8.57
C ARG A 265 26.44 4.22 -8.11
N ASP A 266 27.38 4.22 -7.18
CA ASP A 266 27.78 3.02 -6.43
C ASP A 266 26.57 2.40 -5.70
N PRO A 267 26.47 1.07 -5.55
CA PRO A 267 25.34 0.42 -4.87
C PRO A 267 25.03 0.98 -3.49
N GLN A 268 26.03 1.45 -2.77
CA GLN A 268 25.84 2.04 -1.45
C GLN A 268 25.16 3.42 -1.53
N GLN A 269 25.61 4.26 -2.44
CA GLN A 269 25.02 5.58 -2.70
C GLN A 269 23.63 5.48 -3.32
N ALA A 270 23.45 4.49 -4.21
CA ALA A 270 22.15 4.21 -4.81
C ALA A 270 21.12 3.78 -3.75
N ALA A 271 21.52 2.97 -2.75
CA ALA A 271 20.66 2.60 -1.65
C ALA A 271 20.30 3.81 -0.77
N ASP A 272 21.27 4.66 -0.44
CA ASP A 272 21.04 5.87 0.36
C ASP A 272 20.13 6.87 -0.37
N ALA A 273 20.33 7.05 -1.67
CA ALA A 273 19.47 7.90 -2.50
C ALA A 273 18.04 7.35 -2.61
N ALA A 274 17.90 6.04 -2.82
CA ALA A 274 16.60 5.39 -2.87
C ALA A 274 15.84 5.50 -1.54
N MET A 275 16.55 5.37 -0.40
CA MET A 275 15.94 5.54 0.91
C MET A 275 15.62 6.99 1.24
N ALA A 276 16.41 7.95 0.76
CA ALA A 276 16.14 9.38 0.98
C ALA A 276 14.89 9.86 0.25
N THR A 277 14.59 9.28 -0.90
CA THR A 277 13.44 9.63 -1.77
C THR A 277 12.29 8.68 -1.57
N SER A 278 12.38 7.46 -2.12
CA SER A 278 11.32 6.46 -2.04
C SER A 278 11.07 5.96 -0.62
N GLY A 279 12.10 5.86 0.23
CA GLY A 279 11.90 5.47 1.63
C GLY A 279 11.10 6.51 2.42
N LEU A 280 11.30 7.80 2.16
CA LEU A 280 10.47 8.86 2.77
C LEU A 280 9.03 8.80 2.24
N ALA A 281 8.86 8.58 0.94
CA ALA A 281 7.55 8.41 0.34
C ALA A 281 6.79 7.24 0.96
N VAL A 282 7.45 6.09 1.19
CA VAL A 282 6.88 4.91 1.85
C VAL A 282 6.41 5.22 3.27
N VAL A 283 7.18 5.98 4.05
CA VAL A 283 6.76 6.37 5.42
C VAL A 283 5.52 7.25 5.38
N LEU A 284 5.48 8.26 4.51
CA LEU A 284 4.33 9.15 4.36
C LEU A 284 3.10 8.40 3.88
N SER A 285 3.27 7.50 2.91
CA SER A 285 2.26 6.60 2.41
C SER A 285 1.69 5.73 3.53
N GLY A 286 2.54 5.04 4.27
CA GLY A 286 2.10 4.22 5.39
C GLY A 286 1.33 5.01 6.46
N LEU A 287 1.78 6.23 6.77
CA LEU A 287 1.03 7.11 7.68
C LEU A 287 -0.35 7.48 7.13
N THR A 288 -0.46 7.69 5.82
CA THR A 288 -1.74 7.98 5.16
C THR A 288 -2.69 6.79 5.26
N VAL A 289 -2.18 5.58 4.99
CA VAL A 289 -2.99 4.34 5.11
C VAL A 289 -3.44 4.14 6.55
N ILE A 290 -2.55 4.28 7.54
CA ILE A 290 -2.88 4.17 8.96
C ILE A 290 -3.96 5.19 9.33
N ALA A 291 -3.80 6.45 8.93
CA ALA A 291 -4.77 7.50 9.23
C ALA A 291 -6.14 7.22 8.58
N SER A 292 -6.18 6.72 7.34
CA SER A 292 -7.42 6.34 6.66
C SER A 292 -8.13 5.18 7.35
N VAL A 293 -7.38 4.12 7.70
CA VAL A 293 -7.92 2.94 8.37
C VAL A 293 -8.42 3.26 9.78
N THR A 294 -7.81 4.24 10.45
CA THR A 294 -8.27 4.72 11.77
C THR A 294 -9.73 5.19 11.74
N GLY A 295 -10.24 5.65 10.59
CA GLY A 295 -11.65 6.01 10.42
C GLY A 295 -12.64 4.88 10.73
N ILE A 296 -12.23 3.62 10.59
CA ILE A 296 -13.06 2.45 10.89
C ILE A 296 -13.41 2.36 12.38
N TYR A 297 -12.55 2.89 13.28
CA TYR A 297 -12.84 2.92 14.72
C TYR A 297 -14.08 3.73 15.08
N LEU A 298 -14.54 4.63 14.21
CA LEU A 298 -15.77 5.40 14.40
C LEU A 298 -17.01 4.51 14.46
N ILE A 299 -16.97 3.33 13.83
CA ILE A 299 -18.10 2.38 13.84
C ILE A 299 -18.25 1.72 15.22
N ASN A 300 -17.17 1.56 15.94
CA ASN A 300 -17.14 1.07 17.31
C ASN A 300 -17.71 -0.34 17.52
N THR A 301 -17.37 -1.27 16.63
CA THR A 301 -17.67 -2.70 16.76
C THR A 301 -16.40 -3.52 16.92
N PRO A 302 -16.37 -4.59 17.76
CA PRO A 302 -15.14 -5.34 18.01
C PRO A 302 -14.52 -5.97 16.76
N VAL A 303 -15.33 -6.51 15.85
CA VAL A 303 -14.82 -7.15 14.61
C VAL A 303 -14.11 -6.15 13.71
N LEU A 304 -14.74 -4.98 13.45
CA LEU A 304 -14.13 -3.95 12.61
C LEU A 304 -12.93 -3.28 13.28
N LYS A 305 -12.97 -3.07 14.59
CA LYS A 305 -11.81 -2.62 15.36
C LYS A 305 -10.64 -3.60 15.26
N SER A 306 -10.92 -4.90 15.35
CA SER A 306 -9.90 -5.94 15.21
C SER A 306 -9.27 -5.92 13.82
N MET A 307 -10.09 -5.88 12.77
CA MET A 307 -9.61 -5.84 11.39
C MET A 307 -8.81 -4.55 11.11
N ALA A 308 -9.30 -3.41 11.58
CA ALA A 308 -8.59 -2.13 11.47
C ALA A 308 -7.26 -2.15 12.23
N THR A 309 -7.23 -2.68 13.45
CA THR A 309 -6.00 -2.84 14.24
C THR A 309 -5.00 -3.73 13.51
N GLY A 310 -5.44 -4.87 12.97
CA GLY A 310 -4.61 -5.76 12.18
C GLY A 310 -4.03 -5.09 10.93
N ALA A 311 -4.86 -4.33 10.20
CA ALA A 311 -4.41 -3.55 9.05
C ALA A 311 -3.39 -2.47 9.44
N ILE A 312 -3.63 -1.72 10.50
CA ILE A 312 -2.71 -0.68 11.01
C ILE A 312 -1.37 -1.30 11.42
N LEU A 313 -1.38 -2.42 12.14
CA LEU A 313 -0.17 -3.15 12.52
C LEU A 313 0.57 -3.66 11.28
N ALA A 314 -0.14 -4.24 10.31
CA ALA A 314 0.45 -4.72 9.05
C ALA A 314 1.14 -3.60 8.29
N VAL A 315 0.50 -2.42 8.17
CA VAL A 315 1.09 -1.23 7.53
C VAL A 315 2.31 -0.73 8.31
N ALA A 316 2.21 -0.61 9.63
CA ALA A 316 3.32 -0.14 10.47
C ALA A 316 4.54 -1.08 10.36
N VAL A 317 4.31 -2.39 10.41
CA VAL A 317 5.37 -3.40 10.24
C VAL A 317 5.91 -3.38 8.81
N ALA A 318 5.07 -3.23 7.78
CA ALA A 318 5.50 -3.11 6.39
C ALA A 318 6.41 -1.89 6.17
N VAL A 319 6.06 -0.74 6.74
CA VAL A 319 6.91 0.46 6.72
C VAL A 319 8.22 0.20 7.47
N LEU A 320 8.17 -0.42 8.64
CA LEU A 320 9.36 -0.77 9.43
C LEU A 320 10.27 -1.73 8.66
N THR A 321 9.72 -2.80 8.08
CA THR A 321 10.44 -3.76 7.25
C THR A 321 11.10 -3.06 6.06
N SER A 322 10.34 -2.24 5.35
CA SER A 322 10.83 -1.54 4.16
C SER A 322 11.88 -0.48 4.47
N THR A 323 11.82 0.16 5.64
CA THR A 323 12.76 1.21 6.01
C THR A 323 14.00 0.70 6.76
N THR A 324 13.93 -0.45 7.40
CA THR A 324 15.05 -1.00 8.19
C THR A 324 15.71 -2.20 7.54
N LEU A 325 14.92 -3.20 7.10
CA LEU A 325 15.46 -4.43 6.54
C LEU A 325 15.88 -4.25 5.08
N THR A 326 15.13 -3.48 4.29
CA THR A 326 15.44 -3.24 2.86
C THR A 326 16.82 -2.64 2.64
N PRO A 327 17.29 -1.59 3.35
CA PRO A 327 18.65 -1.08 3.18
C PRO A 327 19.73 -2.13 3.48
N ALA A 328 19.52 -2.97 4.50
CA ALA A 328 20.46 -4.03 4.86
C ALA A 328 20.53 -5.12 3.77
N VAL A 329 19.37 -5.50 3.22
CA VAL A 329 19.27 -6.48 2.12
C VAL A 329 19.88 -5.92 0.84
N LEU A 330 19.62 -4.66 0.48
CA LEU A 330 20.22 -3.99 -0.67
C LEU A 330 21.73 -3.87 -0.54
N ALA A 331 22.25 -3.59 0.65
CA ALA A 331 23.69 -3.53 0.91
C ALA A 331 24.38 -4.89 0.71
N THR A 332 23.67 -6.00 0.96
CA THR A 332 24.23 -7.36 0.87
C THR A 332 24.00 -7.97 -0.51
N PHE A 333 22.78 -7.91 -1.00
CA PHE A 333 22.32 -8.56 -2.23
C PHE A 333 22.08 -7.60 -3.41
N GLY A 334 22.29 -6.30 -3.24
CA GLY A 334 21.96 -5.28 -4.24
C GLY A 334 22.67 -5.49 -5.59
N LYS A 335 23.91 -5.98 -5.59
CA LYS A 335 24.63 -6.35 -6.83
C LYS A 335 23.94 -7.51 -7.56
N ALA A 336 23.42 -8.50 -6.85
CA ALA A 336 22.68 -9.62 -7.43
C ALA A 336 21.31 -9.17 -7.95
N ALA A 337 20.63 -8.29 -7.20
CA ALA A 337 19.35 -7.70 -7.60
C ALA A 337 19.48 -6.77 -8.82
N ALA A 338 20.66 -6.18 -9.05
CA ALA A 338 20.94 -5.36 -10.22
C ALA A 338 21.21 -6.17 -11.48
N LYS A 339 21.74 -7.41 -11.34
CA LYS A 339 22.05 -8.28 -12.48
C LYS A 339 20.76 -8.82 -13.10
N ARG A 340 20.68 -8.75 -14.44
CA ARG A 340 19.62 -9.40 -15.20
C ARG A 340 19.97 -10.84 -15.51
N SER A 341 18.97 -11.73 -15.42
CA SER A 341 19.12 -13.11 -15.83
C SER A 341 19.32 -13.21 -17.36
N SER A 342 20.30 -13.98 -17.78
CA SER A 342 20.53 -14.28 -19.20
C SER A 342 19.41 -15.11 -19.82
N TYR A 343 18.64 -15.83 -19.01
CA TYR A 343 17.59 -16.75 -19.46
C TYR A 343 16.24 -16.08 -19.76
N LEU A 344 15.97 -14.90 -19.23
CA LEU A 344 14.72 -14.17 -19.42
C LEU A 344 14.81 -13.19 -20.61
N HIS A 345 14.92 -13.71 -21.82
CA HIS A 345 14.97 -12.90 -23.06
C HIS A 345 13.74 -11.99 -23.24
N TRP A 346 12.60 -12.35 -22.68
CA TRP A 346 11.35 -11.61 -22.76
C TRP A 346 11.41 -10.27 -22.02
N SER A 347 12.17 -10.18 -20.94
CA SER A 347 12.39 -8.97 -20.16
C SER A 347 13.45 -8.03 -20.78
N ARG A 348 14.05 -8.40 -21.92
CA ARG A 348 15.18 -7.69 -22.56
C ARG A 348 14.82 -6.39 -23.27
N ARG A 349 13.57 -5.94 -23.30
CA ARG A 349 13.25 -4.63 -23.86
C ARG A 349 13.99 -3.56 -23.08
N ALA A 350 14.85 -2.80 -23.78
CA ALA A 350 15.60 -1.71 -23.22
C ALA A 350 14.69 -0.81 -22.37
N GLU A 351 14.95 -0.75 -21.09
CA GLU A 351 14.27 0.16 -20.16
C GLU A 351 14.75 1.58 -20.46
N THR A 352 14.20 2.16 -21.53
CA THR A 352 14.32 3.60 -21.74
C THR A 352 13.53 4.30 -20.65
N THR A 353 14.11 5.31 -20.05
CA THR A 353 13.50 6.13 -19.00
C THR A 353 12.18 6.79 -19.46
N LYS A 354 11.96 6.88 -20.76
CA LYS A 354 10.69 7.27 -21.40
C LYS A 354 10.18 6.13 -22.27
N SER A 355 9.02 5.61 -21.94
CA SER A 355 8.33 4.65 -22.80
C SER A 355 7.67 5.38 -23.98
N ARG A 356 8.05 5.03 -25.21
CA ARG A 356 7.41 5.56 -26.44
C ARG A 356 5.93 5.22 -26.47
N PHE A 357 5.53 4.08 -25.95
CA PHE A 357 4.13 3.68 -25.87
C PHE A 357 3.34 4.63 -24.97
N TRP A 358 3.79 4.83 -23.72
CA TRP A 358 3.10 5.70 -22.76
C TRP A 358 3.10 7.17 -23.18
N SER A 359 4.15 7.64 -23.85
CA SER A 359 4.18 8.99 -24.42
C SER A 359 3.14 9.18 -25.53
N ARG A 360 2.99 8.18 -26.43
CA ARG A 360 1.97 8.21 -27.48
C ARG A 360 0.55 8.12 -26.90
N TRP A 361 0.38 7.21 -25.91
CA TRP A 361 -0.89 7.05 -25.20
C TRP A 361 -1.36 8.35 -24.56
N THR A 362 -0.49 8.95 -23.74
CA THR A 362 -0.80 10.23 -23.06
C THR A 362 -1.06 11.34 -24.06
N GLY A 363 -0.28 11.41 -25.14
CA GLY A 363 -0.52 12.35 -26.23
C GLY A 363 -1.88 12.14 -26.92
N TRP A 364 -2.32 10.90 -27.10
CA TRP A 364 -3.63 10.58 -27.64
C TRP A 364 -4.76 10.99 -26.69
N VAL A 365 -4.64 10.66 -25.40
CA VAL A 365 -5.62 11.06 -24.36
C VAL A 365 -5.74 12.58 -24.26
N MET A 366 -4.63 13.32 -24.31
CA MET A 366 -4.60 14.77 -24.18
C MET A 366 -4.96 15.54 -25.46
N ARG A 367 -5.10 14.86 -26.61
CA ARG A 367 -5.55 15.52 -27.86
C ARG A 367 -7.01 15.97 -27.78
N ARG A 368 -7.87 15.13 -27.16
CA ARG A 368 -9.30 15.42 -26.93
C ARG A 368 -9.62 15.16 -25.45
N PRO A 369 -9.14 16.00 -24.53
CA PRO A 369 -9.17 15.70 -23.13
C PRO A 369 -10.59 15.57 -22.57
N TRP A 370 -11.54 16.40 -23.05
CA TRP A 370 -12.93 16.34 -22.63
C TRP A 370 -13.60 15.00 -23.02
N LEU A 371 -13.30 14.47 -24.22
CA LEU A 371 -13.84 13.18 -24.67
C LEU A 371 -13.24 12.02 -23.85
N SER A 372 -11.93 12.05 -23.62
CA SER A 372 -11.24 11.04 -22.80
C SER A 372 -11.75 11.05 -21.37
N ALA A 373 -11.96 12.22 -20.77
CA ALA A 373 -12.53 12.36 -19.45
C ALA A 373 -13.98 11.86 -19.39
N LEU A 374 -14.80 12.19 -20.41
CA LEU A 374 -16.18 11.74 -20.49
C LEU A 374 -16.28 10.22 -20.59
N VAL A 375 -15.50 9.61 -21.49
CA VAL A 375 -15.50 8.13 -21.67
C VAL A 375 -15.02 7.43 -20.40
N ALA A 376 -13.93 7.90 -19.78
CA ALA A 376 -13.43 7.31 -18.54
C ALA A 376 -14.43 7.46 -17.39
N SER A 377 -15.04 8.64 -17.22
CA SER A 377 -16.06 8.86 -16.20
C SER A 377 -17.31 8.04 -16.44
N ALA A 378 -17.76 7.94 -17.70
CA ALA A 378 -18.92 7.12 -18.07
C ALA A 378 -18.68 5.63 -17.77
N LEU A 379 -17.48 5.12 -18.06
CA LEU A 379 -17.09 3.76 -17.73
C LEU A 379 -17.13 3.51 -16.21
N LEU A 380 -16.54 4.43 -15.43
CA LEU A 380 -16.54 4.32 -13.96
C LEU A 380 -17.95 4.39 -13.38
N LEU A 381 -18.78 5.31 -13.88
CA LEU A 381 -20.17 5.44 -13.46
C LEU A 381 -20.98 4.19 -13.83
N THR A 382 -20.77 3.62 -15.02
CA THR A 382 -21.44 2.38 -15.42
C THR A 382 -21.07 1.22 -14.49
N LEU A 383 -19.78 1.11 -14.10
CA LEU A 383 -19.36 0.13 -13.12
C LEU A 383 -19.91 0.41 -11.71
N ALA A 384 -20.18 1.66 -11.38
CA ALA A 384 -20.72 2.07 -10.09
C ALA A 384 -22.25 1.92 -9.98
N VAL A 385 -22.99 1.93 -11.11
CA VAL A 385 -24.46 1.83 -11.11
C VAL A 385 -25.00 0.67 -10.28
N PRO A 386 -24.47 -0.56 -10.36
CA PRO A 386 -24.95 -1.67 -9.54
C PRO A 386 -24.88 -1.42 -8.04
N ALA A 387 -23.98 -0.55 -7.56
CA ALA A 387 -23.85 -0.23 -6.15
C ALA A 387 -25.14 0.37 -5.53
N PHE A 388 -26.00 1.01 -6.34
CA PHE A 388 -27.29 1.51 -5.87
C PHE A 388 -28.28 0.39 -5.50
N SER A 389 -28.09 -0.82 -5.98
CA SER A 389 -28.88 -2.00 -5.62
C SER A 389 -28.19 -2.88 -4.56
N MET A 390 -27.14 -2.35 -3.92
CA MET A 390 -26.40 -3.08 -2.90
C MET A 390 -27.25 -3.34 -1.68
N VAL A 391 -27.42 -4.62 -1.34
CA VAL A 391 -28.07 -5.08 -0.13
C VAL A 391 -26.99 -5.53 0.84
N LEU A 392 -26.92 -4.87 1.99
CA LEU A 392 -25.99 -5.21 3.06
C LEU A 392 -26.68 -6.10 4.09
N GLY A 393 -25.99 -7.12 4.52
CA GLY A 393 -26.49 -8.00 5.57
C GLY A 393 -25.41 -8.94 6.06
N ASN A 394 -25.14 -8.87 7.35
CA ASN A 394 -24.25 -9.82 7.98
C ASN A 394 -25.00 -11.14 8.20
N SER A 395 -24.46 -12.22 7.64
CA SER A 395 -24.96 -13.57 7.84
C SER A 395 -23.77 -14.50 7.98
N MET A 396 -23.54 -14.96 9.18
CA MET A 396 -22.41 -15.85 9.45
C MET A 396 -22.63 -17.24 8.87
N GLN A 397 -23.85 -17.73 8.82
CA GLN A 397 -24.19 -19.02 8.24
C GLN A 397 -24.00 -19.03 6.71
N ARG A 398 -24.36 -17.94 6.04
CA ARG A 398 -24.27 -17.81 4.58
C ARG A 398 -22.83 -17.60 4.09
N GLN A 399 -21.89 -17.40 5.02
CA GLN A 399 -20.44 -17.38 4.72
C GLN A 399 -19.89 -18.80 4.46
N PHE A 400 -20.66 -19.85 4.72
CA PHE A 400 -20.28 -21.20 4.39
C PHE A 400 -20.99 -21.69 3.13
N GLU A 401 -20.35 -22.57 2.39
CA GLU A 401 -20.97 -23.20 1.22
C GLU A 401 -22.25 -23.96 1.60
N PRO A 402 -23.24 -24.05 0.70
CA PRO A 402 -24.47 -24.79 0.97
C PRO A 402 -24.25 -26.25 1.37
N THR A 403 -23.14 -26.84 0.93
CA THR A 403 -22.74 -28.22 1.24
C THR A 403 -21.97 -28.38 2.55
N HIS A 404 -21.54 -27.26 3.15
CA HIS A 404 -20.79 -27.28 4.40
C HIS A 404 -21.62 -27.84 5.55
N GLU A 405 -21.00 -28.59 6.44
CA GLU A 405 -21.69 -29.26 7.56
C GLU A 405 -22.50 -28.30 8.46
N ILE A 406 -22.02 -27.10 8.71
CA ILE A 406 -22.76 -26.06 9.45
C ILE A 406 -24.11 -25.76 8.80
N ARG A 407 -24.14 -25.57 7.49
CA ARG A 407 -25.38 -25.34 6.74
C ARG A 407 -26.28 -26.57 6.77
N GLY A 408 -25.69 -27.73 6.62
CA GLY A 408 -26.43 -29.01 6.73
C GLY A 408 -27.06 -29.21 8.10
N GLY A 409 -26.34 -28.92 9.17
CA GLY A 409 -26.82 -29.02 10.53
C GLY A 409 -27.93 -28.02 10.87
N VAL A 410 -27.78 -26.76 10.43
CA VAL A 410 -28.81 -25.73 10.64
C VAL A 410 -30.08 -26.06 9.83
N ASN A 411 -29.96 -26.53 8.60
CA ASN A 411 -31.11 -26.94 7.80
C ASN A 411 -31.84 -28.14 8.43
N ALA A 412 -31.09 -29.13 8.92
CA ALA A 412 -31.67 -30.28 9.63
C ALA A 412 -32.39 -29.84 10.93
N ALA A 413 -31.81 -28.94 11.68
CA ALA A 413 -32.47 -28.42 12.88
C ALA A 413 -33.72 -27.57 12.55
N ALA A 414 -33.69 -26.83 11.45
CA ALA A 414 -34.86 -26.08 10.97
C ALA A 414 -36.00 -27.02 10.52
N GLU A 415 -35.65 -28.16 9.94
CA GLU A 415 -36.62 -29.21 9.60
C GLU A 415 -37.23 -29.85 10.87
N ALA A 416 -36.42 -30.05 11.91
CA ALA A 416 -36.89 -30.65 13.18
C ALA A 416 -37.76 -29.72 14.00
N LEU A 417 -37.36 -28.47 14.16
CA LEU A 417 -37.90 -27.50 15.14
C LEU A 417 -38.55 -26.29 14.49
N GLY A 418 -38.44 -26.11 13.20
CA GLY A 418 -38.79 -24.90 12.47
C GLY A 418 -37.64 -23.91 12.30
N PRO A 419 -37.62 -23.12 11.22
CA PRO A 419 -36.47 -22.29 10.85
C PRO A 419 -36.11 -21.21 11.90
N GLY A 420 -37.09 -20.69 12.65
CA GLY A 420 -36.88 -19.65 13.67
C GLY A 420 -36.52 -20.19 15.07
N ALA A 421 -36.59 -21.51 15.28
CA ALA A 421 -36.46 -22.07 16.63
C ALA A 421 -35.04 -21.94 17.22
N LEU A 422 -34.02 -21.90 16.35
CA LEU A 422 -32.60 -21.75 16.74
C LEU A 422 -32.20 -20.31 17.10
N GLY A 423 -33.03 -19.34 16.76
CA GLY A 423 -32.74 -17.94 17.03
C GLY A 423 -33.97 -17.13 17.37
N PRO A 424 -34.66 -17.45 18.48
CA PRO A 424 -35.85 -16.74 18.86
C PRO A 424 -35.57 -15.25 19.15
N VAL A 425 -36.53 -14.40 18.81
CA VAL A 425 -36.47 -12.98 19.22
C VAL A 425 -36.78 -12.95 20.72
N ARG A 426 -35.92 -12.33 21.49
CA ARG A 426 -36.03 -12.25 22.95
C ARG A 426 -36.45 -10.85 23.38
N VAL A 427 -37.49 -10.77 24.14
CA VAL A 427 -38.06 -9.51 24.65
C VAL A 427 -37.92 -9.49 26.18
N LEU A 428 -37.13 -8.55 26.66
CA LEU A 428 -36.89 -8.33 28.07
C LEU A 428 -37.81 -7.22 28.56
N VAL A 429 -38.65 -7.55 29.55
CA VAL A 429 -39.53 -6.62 30.22
C VAL A 429 -39.01 -6.32 31.61
N THR A 430 -38.66 -5.07 31.89
CA THR A 430 -38.13 -4.61 33.17
C THR A 430 -39.08 -3.63 33.81
N PHE A 431 -39.56 -3.94 35.00
CA PHE A 431 -40.44 -3.08 35.75
C PHE A 431 -39.66 -2.08 36.63
N PRO A 432 -40.02 -0.78 36.58
CA PRO A 432 -39.28 0.26 37.29
C PRO A 432 -39.61 0.35 38.80
N ASP A 433 -40.74 -0.21 39.23
CA ASP A 433 -41.27 -0.07 40.56
C ASP A 433 -40.63 -0.99 41.65
N GLY A 434 -39.64 -1.75 41.28
CA GLY A 434 -38.90 -2.62 42.19
C GLY A 434 -39.66 -3.85 42.72
N ASN A 435 -40.92 -4.04 42.30
CA ASN A 435 -41.72 -5.22 42.63
C ASN A 435 -41.35 -6.41 41.75
N ALA A 436 -41.61 -7.61 42.24
CA ALA A 436 -41.37 -8.83 41.46
C ALA A 436 -42.16 -8.84 40.14
N ALA A 437 -41.53 -9.13 39.04
CA ALA A 437 -42.16 -9.28 37.72
C ALA A 437 -43.17 -10.47 37.73
N SER A 438 -42.94 -11.46 38.59
CA SER A 438 -43.83 -12.60 38.85
C SER A 438 -45.06 -12.28 39.71
N ALA A 439 -45.16 -11.04 40.24
CA ALA A 439 -46.31 -10.62 41.03
C ALA A 439 -47.64 -10.69 40.21
N PRO A 440 -48.75 -11.18 40.81
CA PRO A 440 -50.03 -11.31 40.12
C PRO A 440 -50.50 -10.00 39.47
N ALA A 441 -50.17 -8.87 40.09
CA ALA A 441 -50.49 -7.54 39.53
C ALA A 441 -49.80 -7.22 38.19
N LYS A 442 -48.67 -7.88 37.87
CA LYS A 442 -47.91 -7.69 36.64
C LYS A 442 -48.33 -8.67 35.52
N ALA A 443 -49.01 -9.75 35.84
CA ALA A 443 -49.46 -10.75 34.89
C ALA A 443 -50.27 -10.19 33.71
N PRO A 444 -51.24 -9.24 33.90
CA PRO A 444 -51.94 -8.66 32.78
C PRO A 444 -51.05 -7.86 31.82
N ALA A 445 -50.03 -7.17 32.36
CA ALA A 445 -49.09 -6.43 31.54
C ALA A 445 -48.22 -7.37 30.70
N LEU A 446 -47.73 -8.46 31.30
CA LEU A 446 -46.96 -9.45 30.58
C LEU A 446 -47.79 -10.20 29.52
N ASP A 447 -49.05 -10.53 29.84
CA ASP A 447 -49.97 -11.13 28.87
C ASP A 447 -50.30 -10.18 27.71
N ALA A 448 -50.43 -8.87 27.98
CA ALA A 448 -50.63 -7.87 26.94
C ALA A 448 -49.43 -7.78 26.00
N VAL A 449 -48.21 -7.79 26.54
CA VAL A 449 -46.99 -7.83 25.74
C VAL A 449 -46.91 -9.11 24.91
N ARG A 450 -47.19 -10.27 25.52
CA ARG A 450 -47.22 -11.56 24.87
C ARG A 450 -48.21 -11.62 23.72
N GLN A 451 -49.45 -11.14 23.93
CA GLN A 451 -50.47 -11.08 22.90
C GLN A 451 -50.08 -10.11 21.76
N LYS A 452 -49.45 -9.00 22.10
CA LYS A 452 -48.96 -8.06 21.09
C LYS A 452 -47.82 -8.68 20.29
N MET A 453 -46.88 -9.38 20.93
CA MET A 453 -45.82 -10.11 20.22
C MET A 453 -46.38 -11.14 19.26
N ALA A 454 -47.43 -11.88 19.65
CA ALA A 454 -48.07 -12.88 18.80
C ALA A 454 -48.73 -12.30 17.54
N GLN A 455 -49.05 -11.00 17.53
CA GLN A 455 -49.55 -10.30 16.35
C GLN A 455 -48.43 -9.83 15.40
N GLY A 456 -47.18 -9.98 15.77
CA GLY A 456 -46.05 -9.56 14.96
C GLY A 456 -45.95 -10.35 13.67
N PRO A 457 -45.40 -9.73 12.61
CA PRO A 457 -45.18 -10.43 11.35
C PRO A 457 -44.25 -11.61 11.57
N ASN A 458 -44.53 -12.72 10.89
CA ASN A 458 -43.73 -13.97 10.93
C ASN A 458 -43.63 -14.63 12.33
N VAL A 459 -44.39 -14.23 13.34
CA VAL A 459 -44.36 -14.87 14.64
C VAL A 459 -45.25 -16.12 14.63
N VAL A 460 -44.65 -17.26 15.01
CA VAL A 460 -45.37 -18.55 15.08
C VAL A 460 -45.89 -18.81 16.51
N SER A 461 -45.02 -18.58 17.48
CA SER A 461 -45.36 -18.80 18.89
C SER A 461 -44.58 -17.84 19.82
N VAL A 462 -45.16 -17.56 20.97
CA VAL A 462 -44.51 -16.77 22.01
C VAL A 462 -44.51 -17.59 23.31
N SER A 463 -43.34 -17.75 23.91
CA SER A 463 -43.19 -18.51 25.16
C SER A 463 -43.92 -17.83 26.34
N PRO A 464 -44.30 -18.60 27.39
CA PRO A 464 -44.62 -18.02 28.68
C PRO A 464 -43.49 -17.16 29.24
N PRO A 465 -43.76 -16.16 30.08
CA PRO A 465 -42.70 -15.35 30.68
C PRO A 465 -41.82 -16.20 31.60
N VAL A 466 -40.49 -16.05 31.44
CA VAL A 466 -39.49 -16.61 32.35
C VAL A 466 -38.95 -15.46 33.21
N PHE A 467 -38.83 -15.67 34.50
CA PHE A 467 -38.42 -14.64 35.44
C PHE A 467 -36.94 -14.76 35.77
N GLY A 468 -36.25 -13.62 35.84
CA GLY A 468 -34.87 -13.57 36.27
C GLY A 468 -34.69 -13.92 37.75
N ASP A 469 -33.43 -14.25 38.13
CA ASP A 469 -33.04 -14.55 39.52
C ASP A 469 -33.27 -13.35 40.48
N ASP A 470 -33.27 -12.13 39.95
CA ASP A 470 -33.59 -10.90 40.67
C ASP A 470 -35.07 -10.62 40.80
N TYR A 471 -35.93 -11.46 40.19
CA TYR A 471 -37.40 -11.35 40.13
C TYR A 471 -37.95 -10.03 39.54
N ARG A 472 -37.11 -9.12 39.07
CA ARG A 472 -37.56 -7.80 38.53
C ARG A 472 -37.77 -7.82 37.04
N ARG A 473 -37.24 -8.83 36.38
CA ARG A 473 -37.22 -8.95 34.92
C ARG A 473 -38.04 -10.16 34.48
N ALA A 474 -38.73 -10.01 33.38
CA ALA A 474 -39.39 -11.10 32.68
C ALA A 474 -38.87 -11.21 31.25
N LEU A 475 -38.59 -12.41 30.84
CA LEU A 475 -38.14 -12.74 29.47
C LEU A 475 -39.28 -13.43 28.73
N LEU A 476 -39.60 -12.91 27.55
CA LEU A 476 -40.51 -13.52 26.58
C LEU A 476 -39.72 -13.85 25.31
N SER A 477 -39.94 -15.03 24.73
CA SER A 477 -39.28 -15.45 23.52
C SER A 477 -40.28 -15.73 22.41
N ALA A 478 -40.09 -15.14 21.22
CA ALA A 478 -40.89 -15.36 20.03
C ALA A 478 -40.15 -16.20 19.01
N VAL A 479 -40.74 -17.31 18.59
CA VAL A 479 -40.23 -18.14 17.50
C VAL A 479 -40.82 -17.64 16.18
N LEU A 480 -39.98 -17.43 15.18
CA LEU A 480 -40.36 -16.95 13.87
C LEU A 480 -40.59 -18.10 12.86
N SER A 481 -41.38 -17.87 11.83
CA SER A 481 -41.55 -18.78 10.69
C SER A 481 -40.42 -18.71 9.66
N VAL A 482 -39.49 -17.79 9.84
CA VAL A 482 -38.38 -17.50 8.92
C VAL A 482 -37.05 -17.67 9.64
N ASP A 483 -36.00 -17.84 8.86
CA ASP A 483 -34.62 -17.93 9.36
C ASP A 483 -34.24 -16.62 10.10
N PRO A 484 -33.61 -16.69 11.27
CA PRO A 484 -33.17 -15.51 12.03
C PRO A 484 -32.27 -14.55 11.25
N GLU A 485 -31.56 -15.02 10.24
CA GLU A 485 -30.67 -14.19 9.41
C GLU A 485 -31.37 -13.55 8.20
N ASP A 486 -32.67 -13.87 7.96
CA ASP A 486 -33.45 -13.28 6.87
C ASP A 486 -33.86 -11.83 7.14
N MET A 487 -33.98 -11.07 6.05
CA MET A 487 -34.48 -9.69 6.09
C MET A 487 -35.90 -9.60 6.66
N ALA A 488 -36.73 -10.64 6.46
CA ALA A 488 -38.05 -10.74 7.02
C ALA A 488 -38.05 -10.83 8.56
N ALA A 489 -37.07 -11.54 9.14
CA ALA A 489 -36.90 -11.58 10.60
C ALA A 489 -36.50 -10.22 11.18
N ARG A 490 -35.69 -9.45 10.45
CA ARG A 490 -35.30 -8.08 10.86
C ARG A 490 -36.50 -7.12 10.89
N SER A 491 -37.40 -7.23 9.92
CA SER A 491 -38.64 -6.42 9.92
C SER A 491 -39.53 -6.74 11.12
N THR A 492 -39.53 -7.98 11.59
CA THR A 492 -40.19 -8.38 12.81
C THR A 492 -39.60 -7.71 14.06
N VAL A 493 -38.26 -7.65 14.13
CA VAL A 493 -37.57 -6.94 15.23
C VAL A 493 -37.91 -5.44 15.21
N ASP A 494 -37.92 -4.80 14.05
CA ASP A 494 -38.32 -3.38 13.92
C ASP A 494 -39.74 -3.17 14.38
N TRP A 495 -40.64 -4.01 13.92
CA TRP A 495 -42.04 -3.94 14.32
C TRP A 495 -42.18 -4.10 15.84
N MET A 496 -41.48 -5.07 16.45
CA MET A 496 -41.53 -5.27 17.90
C MET A 496 -40.96 -4.05 18.65
N ARG A 497 -39.85 -3.49 18.24
CA ARG A 497 -39.26 -2.28 18.85
C ARG A 497 -40.16 -1.06 18.77
N GLU A 498 -40.92 -0.94 17.70
CA GLU A 498 -41.88 0.16 17.53
C GLU A 498 -43.20 -0.04 18.29
N GLN A 499 -43.72 -1.25 18.24
CA GLN A 499 -45.08 -1.52 18.71
C GLN A 499 -45.19 -1.96 20.18
N LEU A 500 -44.17 -2.69 20.71
CA LEU A 500 -44.24 -3.21 22.08
C LEU A 500 -44.20 -2.10 23.14
N PRO A 501 -43.39 -1.06 23.05
CA PRO A 501 -43.41 0.05 24.01
C PRO A 501 -44.70 0.85 24.03
N ARG A 502 -45.52 0.76 22.97
CA ARG A 502 -46.81 1.42 22.82
C ARG A 502 -48.00 0.56 23.34
N THR A 503 -47.68 -0.57 23.97
CA THR A 503 -48.74 -1.46 24.48
C THR A 503 -49.45 -0.80 25.66
N ASN A 504 -50.76 -0.60 25.54
CA ASN A 504 -51.56 0.07 26.57
C ASN A 504 -51.59 -0.71 27.91
N GLY A 505 -51.39 0.01 29.01
CA GLY A 505 -51.44 -0.56 30.36
C GLY A 505 -50.14 -1.24 30.80
N VAL A 506 -49.06 -1.06 30.05
CA VAL A 506 -47.71 -1.59 30.37
C VAL A 506 -46.79 -0.43 30.76
N ASP A 507 -46.51 -0.29 32.05
CA ASP A 507 -45.50 0.62 32.56
C ASP A 507 -44.22 -0.17 32.85
N ALA A 508 -43.47 -0.47 31.78
CA ALA A 508 -42.24 -1.24 31.83
C ALA A 508 -41.35 -0.83 30.70
N ARG A 509 -40.04 -0.94 30.93
CA ARG A 509 -39.06 -0.87 29.88
C ARG A 509 -39.04 -2.20 29.10
N ILE A 510 -39.16 -2.12 27.78
CA ILE A 510 -39.19 -3.28 26.90
C ILE A 510 -38.03 -3.17 25.96
N ASP A 511 -37.10 -4.10 26.07
CA ASP A 511 -35.90 -4.21 25.20
C ASP A 511 -36.02 -5.48 24.34
N VAL A 512 -35.75 -5.32 23.04
CA VAL A 512 -35.84 -6.40 22.05
C VAL A 512 -34.44 -6.83 21.65
N GLY A 513 -34.14 -8.10 21.88
CA GLY A 513 -32.84 -8.73 21.61
C GLY A 513 -32.98 -10.07 20.89
N GLY A 514 -31.97 -10.88 20.99
CA GLY A 514 -31.84 -12.17 20.31
C GLY A 514 -30.93 -12.08 19.08
N PRO A 515 -30.58 -13.22 18.45
CA PRO A 515 -29.64 -13.29 17.36
C PRO A 515 -29.96 -12.34 16.18
N THR A 516 -31.21 -12.32 15.74
CA THR A 516 -31.69 -11.43 14.66
C THR A 516 -31.44 -9.95 15.00
N ALA A 517 -31.76 -9.57 16.26
CA ALA A 517 -31.62 -8.19 16.73
C ALA A 517 -30.12 -7.79 16.82
N LEU A 518 -29.23 -8.70 17.22
CA LEU A 518 -27.79 -8.47 17.24
C LEU A 518 -27.23 -8.20 15.84
N ILE A 519 -27.58 -9.03 14.86
CA ILE A 519 -27.18 -8.86 13.47
C ILE A 519 -27.72 -7.54 12.91
N LYS A 520 -28.99 -7.24 13.18
CA LYS A 520 -29.61 -6.00 12.73
C LYS A 520 -28.95 -4.76 13.33
N ASP A 521 -28.69 -4.74 14.63
CA ASP A 521 -28.05 -3.60 15.30
C ASP A 521 -26.64 -3.36 14.75
N PHE A 522 -25.92 -4.44 14.40
CA PHE A 522 -24.64 -4.35 13.73
C PHE A 522 -24.76 -3.69 12.35
N ASP A 523 -25.67 -4.19 11.50
CA ASP A 523 -25.86 -3.67 10.16
C ASP A 523 -26.33 -2.20 10.17
N ASP A 524 -27.25 -1.86 11.07
CA ASP A 524 -27.72 -0.49 11.26
C ASP A 524 -26.60 0.44 11.75
N ARG A 525 -25.73 -0.04 12.65
CA ARG A 525 -24.58 0.71 13.15
C ARG A 525 -23.58 0.99 12.04
N VAL A 526 -23.24 -0.02 11.25
CA VAL A 526 -22.34 0.14 10.12
C VAL A 526 -22.92 1.12 9.11
N SER A 527 -24.16 0.92 8.69
CA SER A 527 -24.82 1.75 7.67
C SER A 527 -24.99 3.21 8.12
N SER A 528 -25.39 3.44 9.36
CA SER A 528 -25.57 4.80 9.91
C SER A 528 -24.26 5.55 10.11
N THR A 529 -23.16 4.83 10.41
CA THR A 529 -21.85 5.43 10.64
C THR A 529 -21.05 5.60 9.34
N GLN A 530 -21.39 4.89 8.29
CA GLN A 530 -20.64 4.89 7.01
C GLN A 530 -20.44 6.29 6.40
N PRO A 531 -21.43 7.21 6.38
CA PRO A 531 -21.21 8.58 5.90
C PRO A 531 -20.15 9.34 6.70
N LEU A 532 -20.10 9.12 8.03
CA LEU A 532 -19.09 9.73 8.90
C LEU A 532 -17.69 9.18 8.61
N VAL A 533 -17.56 7.86 8.45
CA VAL A 533 -16.30 7.21 8.06
C VAL A 533 -15.84 7.73 6.70
N PHE A 534 -16.75 7.83 5.74
CA PHE A 534 -16.45 8.39 4.42
C PHE A 534 -15.93 9.82 4.52
N GLY A 535 -16.63 10.69 5.26
CA GLY A 535 -16.22 12.08 5.44
C GLY A 535 -14.84 12.19 6.11
N PHE A 536 -14.59 11.38 7.13
CA PHE A 536 -13.30 11.33 7.83
C PHE A 536 -12.15 10.88 6.91
N VAL A 537 -12.33 9.77 6.20
CA VAL A 537 -11.33 9.22 5.28
C VAL A 537 -11.06 10.19 4.13
N ALA A 538 -12.11 10.76 3.53
CA ALA A 538 -11.98 11.75 2.46
C ALA A 538 -11.27 13.03 2.93
N LEU A 539 -11.53 13.48 4.15
CA LEU A 539 -10.85 14.65 4.75
C LEU A 539 -9.36 14.37 4.94
N ILE A 540 -9.01 13.23 5.52
CA ILE A 540 -7.60 12.84 5.70
C ILE A 540 -6.90 12.74 4.33
N ALA A 541 -7.53 12.09 3.37
CA ALA A 541 -7.02 11.98 2.02
C ALA A 541 -6.78 13.35 1.38
N PHE A 542 -7.75 14.25 1.51
CA PHE A 542 -7.63 15.62 1.03
C PHE A 542 -6.46 16.36 1.68
N VAL A 543 -6.34 16.31 3.01
CA VAL A 543 -5.27 16.97 3.75
C VAL A 543 -3.89 16.43 3.36
N MET A 544 -3.76 15.12 3.24
CA MET A 544 -2.50 14.47 2.87
C MET A 544 -2.08 14.83 1.43
N LEU A 545 -3.03 14.81 0.48
CA LEU A 545 -2.77 15.27 -0.89
C LEU A 545 -2.41 16.76 -0.93
N LEU A 546 -3.12 17.58 -0.16
CA LEU A 546 -2.86 19.00 -0.07
C LEU A 546 -1.44 19.32 0.43
N ILE A 547 -0.99 18.61 1.47
CA ILE A 547 0.38 18.73 2.00
C ILE A 547 1.41 18.28 0.97
N SER A 548 1.16 17.16 0.30
CA SER A 548 2.12 16.56 -0.63
C SER A 548 2.25 17.34 -1.94
N ILE A 549 1.13 17.80 -2.49
CA ILE A 549 1.08 18.42 -3.84
C ILE A 549 1.04 19.95 -3.77
N ARG A 550 0.59 20.51 -2.63
CA ARG A 550 0.39 21.95 -2.43
C ARG A 550 -0.55 22.57 -3.49
N SER A 551 -1.65 21.90 -3.76
CA SER A 551 -2.73 22.38 -4.62
C SER A 551 -4.07 21.92 -4.06
N VAL A 552 -4.97 22.87 -3.82
CA VAL A 552 -6.34 22.57 -3.33
C VAL A 552 -7.15 21.87 -4.41
N PHE A 553 -7.03 22.31 -5.64
CA PHE A 553 -7.81 21.75 -6.76
C PHE A 553 -7.38 20.33 -7.09
N LEU A 554 -6.08 20.04 -7.13
CA LEU A 554 -5.58 18.68 -7.36
C LEU A 554 -5.95 17.75 -6.20
N ALA A 555 -5.87 18.21 -4.95
CA ALA A 555 -6.28 17.42 -3.81
C ALA A 555 -7.77 17.07 -3.84
N PHE A 556 -8.63 18.03 -4.16
CA PHE A 556 -10.07 17.79 -4.30
C PHE A 556 -10.38 16.79 -5.43
N LYS A 557 -9.76 17.01 -6.59
CA LYS A 557 -9.91 16.14 -7.75
C LYS A 557 -9.43 14.71 -7.45
N GLY A 558 -8.31 14.55 -6.75
CA GLY A 558 -7.78 13.25 -6.35
C GLY A 558 -8.76 12.49 -5.46
N VAL A 559 -9.32 13.13 -4.44
CA VAL A 559 -10.35 12.52 -3.59
C VAL A 559 -11.56 12.09 -4.42
N LEU A 560 -12.05 12.95 -5.31
CA LEU A 560 -13.22 12.64 -6.16
C LEU A 560 -12.96 11.42 -7.06
N MET A 561 -11.79 11.33 -7.65
CA MET A 561 -11.41 10.19 -8.50
C MET A 561 -11.31 8.88 -7.70
N THR A 562 -10.78 8.94 -6.47
CA THR A 562 -10.74 7.76 -5.60
C THR A 562 -12.13 7.33 -5.19
N VAL A 563 -13.04 8.26 -4.91
CA VAL A 563 -14.47 7.96 -4.65
C VAL A 563 -15.10 7.21 -5.82
N LEU A 564 -14.84 7.63 -7.06
CA LEU A 564 -15.33 6.92 -8.25
C LEU A 564 -14.76 5.51 -8.36
N SER A 565 -13.48 5.30 -8.01
CA SER A 565 -12.87 3.96 -7.99
C SER A 565 -13.51 3.06 -6.94
N VAL A 566 -13.79 3.57 -5.75
CA VAL A 566 -14.49 2.85 -4.68
C VAL A 566 -15.92 2.51 -5.10
N ALA A 567 -16.65 3.47 -5.69
CA ALA A 567 -17.99 3.23 -6.18
C ALA A 567 -18.03 2.14 -7.28
N ALA A 568 -17.04 2.14 -8.19
CA ALA A 568 -16.89 1.09 -9.19
C ALA A 568 -16.59 -0.28 -8.56
N ALA A 569 -15.78 -0.33 -7.49
CA ALA A 569 -15.53 -1.54 -6.74
C ALA A 569 -16.81 -2.08 -6.06
N TYR A 570 -17.61 -1.21 -5.44
CA TYR A 570 -18.89 -1.61 -4.86
C TYR A 570 -19.87 -2.12 -5.92
N GLY A 571 -19.98 -1.44 -7.06
CA GLY A 571 -20.80 -1.92 -8.15
C GLY A 571 -20.35 -3.28 -8.68
N SER A 572 -19.05 -3.50 -8.75
CA SER A 572 -18.50 -4.80 -9.15
C SER A 572 -18.79 -5.90 -8.14
N LEU A 573 -18.79 -5.61 -6.84
CA LEU A 573 -19.21 -6.57 -5.81
C LEU A 573 -20.66 -7.01 -6.01
N VAL A 574 -21.55 -6.06 -6.28
CA VAL A 574 -22.98 -6.36 -6.55
C VAL A 574 -23.09 -7.22 -7.80
N ALA A 575 -22.42 -6.85 -8.90
CA ALA A 575 -22.47 -7.60 -10.16
C ALA A 575 -21.94 -9.03 -10.00
N VAL A 576 -20.86 -9.22 -9.28
CA VAL A 576 -20.22 -10.53 -9.08
C VAL A 576 -21.00 -11.38 -8.07
N PHE A 577 -21.29 -10.85 -6.89
CA PHE A 577 -21.81 -11.63 -5.76
C PHE A 577 -23.33 -11.56 -5.59
N GLN A 578 -24.02 -10.46 -5.94
CA GLN A 578 -25.47 -10.41 -5.84
C GLN A 578 -26.16 -10.81 -7.15
N TRP A 579 -25.63 -10.39 -8.31
CA TRP A 579 -26.20 -10.72 -9.61
C TRP A 579 -25.63 -11.99 -10.24
N GLY A 580 -24.50 -12.52 -9.70
CA GLY A 580 -23.94 -13.79 -10.14
C GLY A 580 -23.30 -13.75 -11.54
N TRP A 581 -22.86 -12.59 -12.05
CA TRP A 581 -22.28 -12.48 -13.41
C TRP A 581 -21.04 -13.36 -13.65
N LEU A 582 -20.35 -13.76 -12.60
CA LEU A 582 -19.15 -14.61 -12.67
C LEU A 582 -19.37 -15.98 -11.99
N GLU A 583 -20.61 -16.47 -11.94
CA GLU A 583 -20.92 -17.78 -11.35
C GLU A 583 -20.14 -18.91 -12.03
N ASP A 584 -19.99 -18.86 -13.35
CA ASP A 584 -19.21 -19.83 -14.14
C ASP A 584 -17.72 -19.90 -13.76
N LEU A 585 -17.19 -18.83 -13.13
CA LEU A 585 -15.82 -18.77 -12.62
C LEU A 585 -15.68 -19.23 -11.17
N GLY A 586 -16.78 -19.68 -10.54
CA GLY A 586 -16.80 -20.17 -9.17
C GLY A 586 -17.26 -19.19 -8.11
N PHE A 587 -17.67 -17.96 -8.49
CA PHE A 587 -18.24 -16.96 -7.57
C PHE A 587 -19.73 -17.24 -7.37
N LYS A 588 -20.08 -17.90 -6.26
CA LYS A 588 -21.49 -18.22 -5.98
C LYS A 588 -22.28 -16.96 -5.59
N PRO A 589 -23.48 -16.76 -6.17
CA PRO A 589 -24.31 -15.63 -5.82
C PRO A 589 -24.83 -15.73 -4.38
N ILE A 590 -24.87 -14.57 -3.69
CA ILE A 590 -25.37 -14.43 -2.32
C ILE A 590 -26.44 -13.34 -2.27
N SER A 591 -27.38 -13.46 -1.36
CA SER A 591 -28.52 -12.54 -1.24
C SER A 591 -28.13 -11.15 -0.73
N SER A 592 -27.08 -11.06 0.07
CA SER A 592 -26.58 -9.81 0.65
C SER A 592 -25.06 -9.83 0.75
N LEU A 593 -24.44 -8.66 0.57
CA LEU A 593 -23.01 -8.46 0.82
C LEU A 593 -22.78 -8.26 2.31
N ASP A 594 -21.60 -8.70 2.78
CA ASP A 594 -21.25 -8.51 4.18
C ASP A 594 -21.09 -7.02 4.53
N SER A 595 -21.74 -6.60 5.62
CA SER A 595 -21.75 -5.20 6.05
C SER A 595 -20.38 -4.66 6.46
N THR A 596 -19.40 -5.53 6.76
CA THR A 596 -18.04 -5.12 7.10
C THR A 596 -17.22 -4.68 5.88
N ILE A 597 -17.60 -5.11 4.68
CA ILE A 597 -16.84 -4.89 3.44
C ILE A 597 -16.80 -3.41 3.02
N PRO A 598 -17.91 -2.67 2.93
CA PRO A 598 -17.86 -1.30 2.44
C PRO A 598 -16.92 -0.38 3.22
N PRO A 599 -16.95 -0.28 4.56
CA PRO A 599 -16.04 0.59 5.29
C PRO A 599 -14.57 0.15 5.18
N LEU A 600 -14.31 -1.15 5.13
CA LEU A 600 -12.95 -1.69 4.94
C LEU A 600 -12.40 -1.35 3.56
N VAL A 601 -13.15 -1.64 2.51
CA VAL A 601 -12.75 -1.34 1.12
C VAL A 601 -12.54 0.16 0.93
N LEU A 602 -13.43 0.99 1.49
CA LEU A 602 -13.30 2.44 1.46
C LEU A 602 -11.97 2.90 2.04
N ALA A 603 -11.72 2.58 3.31
CA ALA A 603 -10.54 3.04 4.03
C ALA A 603 -9.24 2.52 3.41
N MET A 604 -9.23 1.26 2.98
CA MET A 604 -8.07 0.61 2.40
C MET A 604 -7.79 1.11 0.98
N THR A 605 -8.81 1.26 0.14
CA THR A 605 -8.63 1.78 -1.22
C THR A 605 -8.15 3.22 -1.20
N PHE A 606 -8.69 4.07 -0.33
CA PHE A 606 -8.17 5.43 -0.16
C PHE A 606 -6.71 5.41 0.23
N GLY A 607 -6.31 4.58 1.20
CA GLY A 607 -4.93 4.44 1.62
C GLY A 607 -4.01 4.00 0.46
N LEU A 608 -4.36 2.89 -0.21
CA LEU A 608 -3.57 2.30 -1.29
C LEU A 608 -3.52 3.16 -2.55
N SER A 609 -4.63 3.83 -2.90
CA SER A 609 -4.69 4.70 -4.08
C SER A 609 -3.83 5.95 -3.93
N MET A 610 -3.79 6.54 -2.72
CA MET A 610 -3.06 7.78 -2.46
C MET A 610 -1.58 7.71 -2.77
N ASP A 611 -0.95 6.57 -2.51
CA ASP A 611 0.49 6.37 -2.68
C ASP A 611 0.92 6.60 -4.13
N TYR A 612 0.21 6.00 -5.05
CA TYR A 612 0.48 6.15 -6.47
C TYR A 612 0.10 7.52 -7.00
N GLU A 613 -0.94 8.14 -6.44
CA GLU A 613 -1.35 9.48 -6.82
C GLU A 613 -0.31 10.50 -6.40
N ILE A 614 0.18 10.44 -5.17
CA ILE A 614 1.27 11.28 -4.68
C ILE A 614 2.51 11.09 -5.54
N PHE A 615 2.88 9.84 -5.86
CA PHE A 615 4.05 9.54 -6.68
C PHE A 615 3.94 10.12 -8.10
N LEU A 616 2.78 9.96 -8.75
CA LEU A 616 2.55 10.50 -10.09
C LEU A 616 2.54 12.04 -10.08
N LEU A 617 1.76 12.63 -9.17
CA LEU A 617 1.57 14.08 -9.13
C LEU A 617 2.82 14.83 -8.67
N THR A 618 3.65 14.26 -7.80
CA THR A 618 4.96 14.83 -7.46
C THR A 618 5.90 14.88 -8.66
N ARG A 619 5.94 13.83 -9.48
CA ARG A 619 6.73 13.81 -10.73
C ARG A 619 6.21 14.83 -11.76
N ILE A 620 4.90 14.96 -11.88
CA ILE A 620 4.29 15.96 -12.75
C ILE A 620 4.62 17.38 -12.24
N ARG A 621 4.50 17.62 -10.92
CA ARG A 621 4.81 18.92 -10.31
C ARG A 621 6.28 19.29 -10.47
N GLU A 622 7.18 18.36 -10.23
CA GLU A 622 8.62 18.57 -10.43
C GLU A 622 8.91 19.06 -11.88
N ARG A 623 8.32 18.38 -12.86
CA ARG A 623 8.48 18.78 -14.27
C ARG A 623 7.80 20.10 -14.58
N PHE A 624 6.62 20.38 -14.00
CA PHE A 624 5.93 21.65 -14.16
C PHE A 624 6.75 22.82 -13.62
N LEU A 625 7.35 22.69 -12.44
CA LEU A 625 8.24 23.71 -11.87
C LEU A 625 9.46 23.99 -12.77
N GLN A 626 9.82 23.02 -13.60
CA GLN A 626 10.94 23.17 -14.54
C GLN A 626 10.54 23.81 -15.87
N THR A 627 9.37 23.50 -16.40
CA THR A 627 8.96 23.87 -17.77
C THR A 627 7.85 24.90 -17.83
N ASN A 628 7.16 25.12 -16.71
CA ASN A 628 5.95 25.93 -16.60
C ASN A 628 4.88 25.56 -17.67
N ASN A 629 4.86 24.30 -18.09
CA ASN A 629 3.92 23.77 -19.08
C ASN A 629 3.26 22.49 -18.54
N THR A 630 1.97 22.56 -18.25
CA THR A 630 1.21 21.46 -17.64
C THR A 630 1.16 20.24 -18.57
N ARG A 631 0.97 20.43 -19.87
CA ARG A 631 0.88 19.31 -20.83
C ARG A 631 2.20 18.54 -20.94
N ASP A 632 3.33 19.25 -21.04
CA ASP A 632 4.65 18.61 -21.05
C ASP A 632 4.92 17.91 -19.71
N ALA A 633 4.56 18.54 -18.61
CA ALA A 633 4.72 17.97 -17.26
C ALA A 633 3.92 16.68 -17.10
N VAL A 634 2.66 16.64 -17.54
CA VAL A 634 1.81 15.44 -17.49
C VAL A 634 2.34 14.34 -18.41
N ALA A 635 2.70 14.69 -19.65
CA ALA A 635 3.28 13.72 -20.59
C ALA A 635 4.58 13.12 -20.06
N TYR A 636 5.42 13.91 -19.44
CA TYR A 636 6.65 13.45 -18.77
C TYR A 636 6.35 12.57 -17.56
N GLY A 637 5.51 13.05 -16.63
CA GLY A 637 5.16 12.34 -15.40
C GLY A 637 4.56 10.97 -15.69
N VAL A 638 3.58 10.88 -16.58
CA VAL A 638 2.96 9.61 -16.98
C VAL A 638 3.96 8.70 -17.69
N SER A 639 4.72 9.21 -18.69
CA SER A 639 5.65 8.38 -19.47
C SER A 639 6.79 7.79 -18.63
N THR A 640 7.17 8.43 -17.52
CA THR A 640 8.21 7.96 -16.59
C THR A 640 7.66 7.08 -15.49
N SER A 641 6.44 7.34 -15.02
CA SER A 641 5.84 6.67 -13.85
C SER A 641 4.91 5.53 -14.21
N ALA A 642 4.27 5.55 -15.39
CA ALA A 642 3.24 4.58 -15.77
C ALA A 642 3.71 3.13 -15.67
N ARG A 643 4.95 2.85 -16.05
CA ARG A 643 5.51 1.49 -15.96
C ARG A 643 5.62 1.01 -14.50
N THR A 644 6.09 1.87 -13.61
CA THR A 644 6.20 1.55 -12.18
C THR A 644 4.82 1.35 -11.58
N ILE A 645 3.89 2.25 -11.86
CA ILE A 645 2.51 2.19 -11.37
C ILE A 645 1.79 0.94 -11.88
N THR A 646 1.88 0.63 -13.17
CA THR A 646 1.22 -0.55 -13.74
C THR A 646 1.83 -1.86 -13.24
N SER A 647 3.15 -1.91 -13.03
CA SER A 647 3.81 -3.09 -12.48
C SER A 647 3.41 -3.34 -11.03
N ALA A 648 3.38 -2.29 -10.22
CA ALA A 648 2.97 -2.36 -8.83
C ALA A 648 1.48 -2.73 -8.70
N ALA A 649 0.62 -2.09 -9.49
CA ALA A 649 -0.80 -2.43 -9.55
C ALA A 649 -1.04 -3.89 -9.95
N LEU A 650 -0.30 -4.39 -10.95
CA LEU A 650 -0.41 -5.78 -11.39
C LEU A 650 -0.05 -6.77 -10.26
N ILE A 651 0.99 -6.46 -9.50
CA ILE A 651 1.40 -7.29 -8.35
C ILE A 651 0.31 -7.28 -7.27
N MET A 652 -0.21 -6.10 -6.92
CA MET A 652 -1.27 -6.00 -5.92
C MET A 652 -2.56 -6.68 -6.39
N ILE A 653 -2.96 -6.49 -7.64
CA ILE A 653 -4.11 -7.18 -8.22
C ILE A 653 -3.91 -8.71 -8.13
N ALA A 654 -2.71 -9.21 -8.44
CA ALA A 654 -2.42 -10.64 -8.32
C ALA A 654 -2.57 -11.15 -6.87
N VAL A 655 -2.11 -10.38 -5.87
CA VAL A 655 -2.29 -10.72 -4.46
C VAL A 655 -3.78 -10.76 -4.09
N PHE A 656 -4.54 -9.72 -4.44
CA PHE A 656 -5.96 -9.65 -4.07
C PHE A 656 -6.82 -10.67 -4.82
N ILE A 657 -6.51 -10.97 -6.08
CA ILE A 657 -7.21 -12.01 -6.84
C ILE A 657 -7.01 -13.39 -6.20
N GLY A 658 -5.84 -13.68 -5.64
CA GLY A 658 -5.64 -14.93 -4.93
C GLY A 658 -6.58 -15.10 -3.73
N PHE A 659 -6.86 -14.01 -3.01
CA PHE A 659 -7.87 -14.02 -1.93
C PHE A 659 -9.31 -13.97 -2.46
N ALA A 660 -9.53 -13.51 -3.69
CA ALA A 660 -10.85 -13.53 -4.32
C ALA A 660 -11.40 -14.94 -4.51
N PHE A 661 -10.52 -15.93 -4.60
CA PHE A 661 -10.88 -17.36 -4.69
C PHE A 661 -10.86 -18.08 -3.34
N ALA A 662 -10.84 -17.33 -2.21
CA ALA A 662 -11.00 -17.92 -0.90
C ALA A 662 -12.39 -18.56 -0.74
N GLY A 663 -12.49 -19.61 0.05
CA GLY A 663 -13.74 -20.31 0.29
C GLY A 663 -14.75 -19.48 1.10
N MET A 664 -14.26 -18.62 2.00
CA MET A 664 -15.09 -17.71 2.80
C MET A 664 -15.53 -16.49 1.97
N PRO A 665 -16.84 -16.26 1.77
CA PRO A 665 -17.34 -15.15 0.97
C PRO A 665 -16.88 -13.77 1.45
N LEU A 666 -16.71 -13.55 2.74
CA LEU A 666 -16.18 -12.30 3.30
C LEU A 666 -14.79 -12.00 2.73
N VAL A 667 -13.89 -12.98 2.73
CA VAL A 667 -12.52 -12.84 2.25
C VAL A 667 -12.51 -12.66 0.73
N ALA A 668 -13.33 -13.44 0.02
CA ALA A 668 -13.50 -13.35 -1.41
C ALA A 668 -14.03 -11.98 -1.87
N GLN A 669 -15.05 -11.44 -1.19
CA GLN A 669 -15.59 -10.10 -1.45
C GLN A 669 -14.52 -9.01 -1.27
N LEU A 670 -13.76 -9.08 -0.20
CA LEU A 670 -12.69 -8.11 0.08
C LEU A 670 -11.59 -8.20 -1.00
N GLY A 671 -11.22 -9.41 -1.40
CA GLY A 671 -10.26 -9.66 -2.47
C GLY A 671 -10.70 -9.08 -3.82
N VAL A 672 -11.94 -9.36 -4.24
CA VAL A 672 -12.52 -8.84 -5.50
C VAL A 672 -12.61 -7.31 -5.46
N ALA A 673 -13.13 -6.74 -4.38
CA ALA A 673 -13.30 -5.30 -4.27
C ALA A 673 -11.97 -4.54 -4.35
N CYS A 674 -10.96 -4.99 -3.62
CA CYS A 674 -9.64 -4.37 -3.65
C CYS A 674 -8.94 -4.57 -5.00
N ALA A 675 -9.05 -5.75 -5.61
CA ALA A 675 -8.50 -6.00 -6.94
C ALA A 675 -9.12 -5.09 -8.01
N VAL A 676 -10.44 -4.95 -8.03
CA VAL A 676 -11.16 -4.06 -8.96
C VAL A 676 -10.83 -2.60 -8.69
N ALA A 677 -10.86 -2.17 -7.42
CA ALA A 677 -10.55 -0.79 -7.05
C ALA A 677 -9.16 -0.38 -7.55
N ILE A 678 -8.15 -1.21 -7.32
CA ILE A 678 -6.78 -0.95 -7.76
C ILE A 678 -6.64 -1.04 -9.28
N ALA A 679 -7.28 -2.02 -9.93
CA ALA A 679 -7.24 -2.15 -11.38
C ALA A 679 -7.82 -0.90 -12.08
N VAL A 680 -8.98 -0.45 -11.62
CA VAL A 680 -9.67 0.73 -12.13
C VAL A 680 -8.86 2.00 -11.86
N ASP A 681 -8.34 2.15 -10.64
CA ASP A 681 -7.55 3.31 -10.25
C ASP A 681 -6.25 3.40 -11.04
N ALA A 682 -5.48 2.33 -11.14
CA ALA A 682 -4.20 2.31 -11.84
C ALA A 682 -4.33 2.46 -13.36
N THR A 683 -5.45 2.05 -13.96
CA THR A 683 -5.66 2.09 -15.41
C THR A 683 -6.52 3.27 -15.84
N VAL A 684 -7.82 3.25 -15.53
CA VAL A 684 -8.77 4.24 -16.01
C VAL A 684 -8.52 5.61 -15.39
N VAL A 685 -8.35 5.65 -14.08
CA VAL A 685 -8.17 6.93 -13.38
C VAL A 685 -6.82 7.54 -13.71
N ARG A 686 -5.73 6.85 -13.51
CA ARG A 686 -4.37 7.43 -13.61
C ARG A 686 -3.85 7.59 -15.00
N LEU A 687 -4.18 6.65 -15.90
CA LEU A 687 -3.66 6.67 -17.27
C LEU A 687 -4.57 7.37 -18.27
N VAL A 688 -5.82 7.65 -17.89
CA VAL A 688 -6.79 8.35 -18.77
C VAL A 688 -7.36 9.58 -18.07
N LEU A 689 -8.01 9.43 -16.91
CA LEU A 689 -8.77 10.51 -16.29
C LEU A 689 -7.86 11.63 -15.74
N VAL A 690 -6.77 11.29 -15.05
CA VAL A 690 -5.81 12.27 -14.51
C VAL A 690 -5.18 13.10 -15.63
N PRO A 691 -4.58 12.50 -16.68
CA PRO A 691 -4.02 13.27 -17.80
C PRO A 691 -5.06 14.13 -18.51
N ALA A 692 -6.25 13.60 -18.74
CA ALA A 692 -7.34 14.33 -19.41
C ALA A 692 -7.77 15.57 -18.61
N LEU A 693 -8.08 15.38 -17.32
CA LEU A 693 -8.50 16.49 -16.45
C LEU A 693 -7.38 17.51 -16.22
N MET A 694 -6.12 17.07 -16.09
CA MET A 694 -5.00 18.01 -15.97
C MET A 694 -4.80 18.84 -17.24
N ALA A 695 -5.01 18.25 -18.43
CA ALA A 695 -4.96 18.98 -19.68
C ALA A 695 -6.15 19.95 -19.89
N MET A 696 -7.31 19.66 -19.28
CA MET A 696 -8.50 20.53 -19.34
C MET A 696 -8.38 21.76 -18.45
N PHE A 697 -7.86 21.58 -17.24
CA PHE A 697 -7.86 22.64 -16.22
C PHE A 697 -6.54 23.42 -16.14
N ASP A 698 -5.51 23.02 -16.86
CA ASP A 698 -4.21 23.66 -17.02
C ASP A 698 -3.72 24.43 -15.77
N GLU A 699 -3.81 25.77 -15.75
CA GLU A 699 -3.33 26.60 -14.64
C GLU A 699 -4.08 26.36 -13.31
N TRP A 700 -5.37 26.00 -13.36
CA TRP A 700 -6.18 25.73 -12.16
C TRP A 700 -5.65 24.55 -11.34
N ASN A 701 -4.94 23.63 -11.98
CA ASN A 701 -4.33 22.49 -11.28
C ASN A 701 -3.29 22.92 -10.24
N TRP A 702 -2.76 24.13 -10.32
CA TRP A 702 -1.71 24.63 -9.44
C TRP A 702 -2.20 25.69 -8.46
N TRP A 703 -3.51 25.92 -8.39
CA TRP A 703 -4.09 26.92 -7.53
C TRP A 703 -3.93 26.59 -6.05
N LEU A 704 -3.30 27.53 -5.31
CA LEU A 704 -3.13 27.48 -3.87
C LEU A 704 -3.31 28.88 -3.27
N PRO A 705 -4.26 29.10 -2.33
CA PRO A 705 -4.43 30.36 -1.65
C PRO A 705 -3.16 30.79 -0.88
N ARG A 706 -2.80 32.07 -0.95
CA ARG A 706 -1.56 32.60 -0.35
C ARG A 706 -1.49 32.39 1.17
N TRP A 707 -2.62 32.48 1.88
CA TRP A 707 -2.66 32.21 3.30
C TRP A 707 -2.35 30.75 3.64
N LEU A 708 -2.87 29.81 2.84
CA LEU A 708 -2.66 28.39 3.01
C LEU A 708 -1.21 28.00 2.66
N ALA A 709 -0.63 28.65 1.66
CA ALA A 709 0.76 28.43 1.26
C ALA A 709 1.77 28.74 2.38
N ARG A 710 1.42 29.64 3.32
CA ARG A 710 2.25 29.99 4.51
C ARG A 710 2.17 28.97 5.63
N ILE A 711 1.04 28.26 5.74
CA ILE A 711 0.78 27.30 6.84
C ILE A 711 1.29 25.91 6.46
N LEU A 712 1.19 25.55 5.17
CA LEU A 712 1.57 24.21 4.71
C LEU A 712 3.09 24.01 4.76
N PRO A 713 3.57 22.91 5.36
CA PRO A 713 4.99 22.56 5.35
C PRO A 713 5.49 22.37 3.92
N SER A 714 6.70 22.82 3.63
CA SER A 714 7.38 22.52 2.38
C SER A 714 7.96 21.11 2.48
N VAL A 715 7.25 20.11 1.97
CA VAL A 715 7.80 18.76 1.81
C VAL A 715 8.45 18.72 0.43
N ASP A 716 9.74 19.05 0.38
CA ASP A 716 10.51 18.91 -0.84
C ASP A 716 11.06 17.48 -0.91
N PHE A 717 10.45 16.65 -1.74
CA PHE A 717 10.91 15.28 -1.98
C PHE A 717 12.27 15.21 -2.69
N GLU A 718 12.58 16.21 -3.50
CA GLU A 718 13.91 16.46 -4.07
C GLU A 718 14.10 17.96 -4.24
N LYS A 719 15.06 18.55 -3.56
CA LYS A 719 15.51 19.89 -3.94
C LYS A 719 16.16 19.79 -5.31
N PRO A 720 15.65 20.46 -6.34
CA PRO A 720 16.32 20.47 -7.63
C PRO A 720 17.71 21.06 -7.43
N LEU A 721 18.72 20.33 -7.84
CA LEU A 721 20.09 20.85 -7.89
C LEU A 721 20.12 22.08 -8.80
N PRO A 722 20.89 23.11 -8.47
CA PRO A 722 20.93 24.33 -9.25
C PRO A 722 21.32 24.03 -10.71
N ARG A 723 20.60 24.65 -11.65
CA ARG A 723 20.87 24.53 -13.06
C ARG A 723 22.04 25.44 -13.41
N ILE A 724 23.03 24.88 -14.05
CA ILE A 724 24.11 25.63 -14.66
C ILE A 724 23.87 25.60 -16.15
N ASP A 725 23.40 26.68 -16.73
CA ASP A 725 23.20 26.81 -18.17
C ASP A 725 24.54 27.19 -18.81
N MET A 726 25.04 26.29 -19.62
CA MET A 726 26.27 26.50 -20.39
C MET A 726 25.97 26.44 -21.89
N PRO A 727 26.43 27.40 -22.67
CA PRO A 727 25.82 27.68 -23.97
C PRO A 727 26.24 26.82 -25.16
N ASN A 728 27.10 25.82 -25.07
CA ASN A 728 27.58 25.08 -26.26
C ASN A 728 27.77 23.57 -26.08
N LEU A 729 27.40 22.79 -27.10
CA LEU A 729 27.56 21.33 -27.15
C LEU A 729 28.93 20.92 -27.71
N VAL A 730 29.55 19.90 -27.15
CA VAL A 730 30.74 19.31 -27.66
C VAL A 730 30.58 17.78 -27.72
N ILE A 731 31.07 17.17 -28.77
CA ILE A 731 31.07 15.73 -28.98
C ILE A 731 32.40 15.15 -28.58
N ILE A 732 32.31 14.11 -27.82
CA ILE A 732 33.48 13.36 -27.33
C ILE A 732 33.65 12.10 -28.18
N PRO A 733 34.88 11.69 -28.51
CA PRO A 733 35.13 10.47 -29.29
C PRO A 733 34.69 9.19 -28.61
N ASP A 734 34.34 8.20 -29.42
CA ASP A 734 33.93 6.88 -28.91
C ASP A 734 35.11 6.09 -28.30
N ASP A 735 36.34 6.38 -28.73
CA ASP A 735 37.56 5.73 -28.25
C ASP A 735 38.30 6.58 -27.21
N ILE A 736 38.05 6.27 -25.95
CA ILE A 736 38.69 6.88 -24.78
C ILE A 736 39.41 5.82 -23.95
N SER A 737 39.83 4.73 -24.59
CA SER A 737 40.48 3.60 -23.91
C SER A 737 41.79 3.97 -23.24
N SER A 738 42.47 5.05 -23.70
CA SER A 738 43.68 5.62 -23.13
C SER A 738 43.48 6.42 -21.84
N LEU A 739 42.21 6.73 -21.46
CA LEU A 739 41.91 7.44 -20.23
C LEU A 739 41.86 6.47 -19.06
N GLY A 740 42.42 6.84 -17.94
CA GLY A 740 42.57 6.04 -16.74
C GLY A 740 41.31 5.37 -16.15
N PRO A 741 41.29 4.97 -14.87
CA PRO A 741 40.20 4.19 -14.25
C PRO A 741 38.81 4.83 -14.38
N SER A 742 38.73 6.16 -14.40
CA SER A 742 37.49 6.92 -14.59
C SER A 742 37.00 6.96 -16.04
N GLY A 743 37.72 6.46 -16.99
CA GLY A 743 37.35 6.44 -18.40
C GLY A 743 36.05 5.66 -18.67
N ALA A 744 35.72 4.67 -17.83
CA ALA A 744 34.49 3.90 -17.95
C ALA A 744 33.22 4.76 -17.73
N ASP A 745 33.30 5.75 -16.84
CA ASP A 745 32.17 6.65 -16.53
C ASP A 745 31.99 7.68 -17.64
N LEU A 746 33.11 8.20 -18.17
CA LEU A 746 33.09 9.10 -19.30
C LEU A 746 32.60 8.39 -20.57
N ARG A 747 32.87 7.10 -20.74
CA ARG A 747 32.32 6.28 -21.84
C ARG A 747 30.78 6.28 -21.85
N MET A 748 30.14 6.34 -20.70
CA MET A 748 28.68 6.46 -20.65
C MET A 748 28.19 7.81 -21.20
N VAL A 749 28.93 8.88 -20.90
CA VAL A 749 28.68 10.21 -21.44
C VAL A 749 28.91 10.24 -22.96
N VAL A 750 29.99 9.64 -23.43
CA VAL A 750 30.34 9.52 -24.85
C VAL A 750 29.31 8.70 -25.63
N LYS A 751 28.86 7.56 -25.11
CA LYS A 751 27.82 6.73 -25.75
C LYS A 751 26.51 7.49 -25.90
N SER A 752 26.21 8.40 -24.99
CA SER A 752 25.05 9.27 -25.11
C SER A 752 25.24 10.35 -26.17
N ALA A 753 26.46 10.89 -26.28
CA ALA A 753 26.82 11.88 -27.29
C ALA A 753 26.82 11.28 -28.71
N ALA A 754 27.23 10.02 -28.88
CA ALA A 754 27.21 9.33 -30.16
C ALA A 754 25.81 9.24 -30.80
N LYS A 755 24.74 9.31 -30.02
CA LYS A 755 23.38 9.38 -30.54
C LYS A 755 23.07 10.68 -31.29
N LEU A 756 23.88 11.71 -31.13
CA LEU A 756 23.81 12.96 -31.88
C LEU A 756 24.12 12.77 -33.37
N LYS A 757 24.82 11.71 -33.75
CA LYS A 757 25.01 11.36 -35.15
C LYS A 757 23.72 11.25 -35.94
N ASN A 758 22.64 10.83 -35.30
CA ASN A 758 21.31 10.72 -35.91
C ASN A 758 20.63 12.09 -36.16
N LEU A 759 21.13 13.15 -35.52
CA LEU A 759 20.62 14.52 -35.64
C LEU A 759 21.20 15.27 -36.83
N ALA A 760 22.48 15.05 -37.09
CA ALA A 760 23.20 15.67 -38.16
C ALA A 760 24.32 14.70 -38.63
N PRO A 761 23.92 13.62 -39.33
CA PRO A 761 24.84 12.51 -39.60
C PRO A 761 26.10 12.95 -40.34
N ASP A 762 26.02 14.04 -41.13
CA ASP A 762 27.12 14.51 -41.96
C ASP A 762 27.96 15.65 -41.36
N THR A 763 27.68 16.01 -40.10
CA THR A 763 28.26 17.20 -39.47
C THR A 763 29.15 16.94 -38.28
N ILE A 764 29.32 15.68 -37.88
CA ILE A 764 30.02 15.35 -36.65
C ILE A 764 31.39 14.82 -36.91
N THR A 765 32.40 15.48 -36.39
CA THR A 765 33.77 14.99 -36.33
C THR A 765 34.12 14.52 -34.96
N VAL A 766 34.58 13.29 -34.87
CA VAL A 766 35.17 12.76 -33.64
C VAL A 766 36.60 13.28 -33.59
N ALA A 767 36.95 14.06 -32.58
CA ALA A 767 38.27 14.59 -32.37
C ALA A 767 39.04 13.72 -31.34
N ASP A 768 40.34 13.83 -31.36
CA ASP A 768 41.17 13.31 -30.29
C ASP A 768 40.73 13.89 -28.93
N PRO A 769 40.72 13.10 -27.83
CA PRO A 769 40.32 13.60 -26.50
C PRO A 769 41.05 14.83 -26.03
N LEU A 770 42.35 14.94 -26.30
CA LEU A 770 43.18 16.11 -25.98
C LEU A 770 42.83 17.34 -26.82
N ALA A 771 42.58 17.16 -28.12
CA ALA A 771 42.15 18.22 -29.00
C ALA A 771 40.73 18.69 -28.65
N LEU A 772 39.89 17.79 -28.26
CA LEU A 772 38.52 18.07 -27.80
C LEU A 772 38.52 18.85 -26.49
N SER A 773 39.40 18.50 -25.56
CA SER A 773 39.59 19.23 -24.30
C SER A 773 39.96 20.68 -24.55
N GLY A 774 40.88 20.95 -25.47
CA GLY A 774 41.25 22.30 -25.91
C GLY A 774 40.09 23.08 -26.50
N CYS A 775 39.22 22.43 -27.27
CA CYS A 775 38.01 23.04 -27.81
C CYS A 775 36.97 23.37 -26.70
N LEU A 776 36.82 22.48 -25.75
CA LEU A 776 35.91 22.68 -24.62
C LEU A 776 36.32 23.82 -23.72
N ARG A 777 37.61 24.06 -23.59
CA ARG A 777 38.18 25.17 -22.81
C ARG A 777 38.10 26.53 -23.51
N ALA A 778 37.90 26.55 -24.84
CA ALA A 778 37.83 27.79 -25.58
C ALA A 778 36.60 28.58 -25.14
N ARG A 779 36.80 29.84 -24.71
CA ARG A 779 35.73 30.76 -24.28
C ARG A 779 34.93 31.33 -25.44
N GLU A 780 35.51 31.39 -26.64
CA GLU A 780 34.84 31.94 -27.80
C GLU A 780 33.79 30.98 -28.35
N PRO A 781 32.62 31.45 -28.73
CA PRO A 781 31.63 30.64 -29.40
C PRO A 781 32.25 30.11 -30.68
N VAL A 782 32.33 28.81 -30.79
CA VAL A 782 32.81 28.17 -31.98
C VAL A 782 31.86 28.53 -33.10
N ALA A 783 32.37 29.04 -34.21
CA ALA A 783 31.60 29.50 -35.35
C ALA A 783 30.60 28.45 -35.81
N ALA A 784 29.35 28.87 -36.00
CA ALA A 784 28.28 28.01 -36.46
C ALA A 784 28.73 27.25 -37.73
N VAL A 785 28.63 25.95 -37.73
CA VAL A 785 28.81 25.17 -38.97
C VAL A 785 27.57 25.33 -39.83
N LYS A 786 27.66 26.18 -40.84
CA LYS A 786 26.69 26.24 -41.91
C LYS A 786 27.04 25.22 -42.98
N ASN A 787 26.14 24.33 -43.33
CA ASN A 787 26.29 23.34 -44.41
C ASN A 787 27.49 22.40 -44.22
N GLY A 788 27.63 21.81 -43.07
CA GLY A 788 28.68 20.82 -42.86
C GLY A 788 28.26 19.42 -43.34
N HIS A 789 29.16 18.76 -44.05
CA HIS A 789 28.99 17.34 -44.39
C HIS A 789 29.96 16.52 -43.56
N THR A 790 29.51 15.37 -43.12
CA THR A 790 30.36 14.38 -42.49
C THR A 790 30.81 13.33 -43.51
N THR A 791 32.08 13.15 -43.67
CA THR A 791 32.64 12.01 -44.36
C THR A 791 33.57 11.30 -43.38
N ASN A 792 33.45 10.01 -43.26
CA ASN A 792 34.25 9.19 -42.34
C ASN A 792 34.31 9.73 -40.89
N GLY A 793 33.16 10.22 -40.41
CA GLY A 793 33.05 10.75 -39.04
C GLY A 793 33.64 12.13 -38.80
N ARG A 794 34.03 12.89 -39.88
CA ARG A 794 34.63 14.23 -39.78
C ARG A 794 33.63 15.29 -40.29
N VAL A 795 33.53 16.40 -39.63
CA VAL A 795 32.75 17.55 -40.06
C VAL A 795 33.59 18.41 -41.01
N HIS A 796 33.17 18.55 -42.27
CA HIS A 796 33.76 19.49 -43.20
C HIS A 796 33.06 20.85 -43.09
N ARG A 797 33.81 21.90 -42.91
CA ARG A 797 33.36 23.27 -42.98
C ARG A 797 33.28 23.76 -44.41
N ASN A 798 32.12 23.96 -44.94
CA ASN A 798 32.00 24.70 -46.17
C ASN A 798 31.98 26.20 -45.87
N GLY A 799 32.97 26.93 -46.33
CA GLY A 799 33.00 28.39 -46.24
C GLY A 799 33.68 28.95 -44.98
N ALA A 800 34.91 28.58 -44.75
CA ALA A 800 35.74 29.36 -43.84
C ALA A 800 36.06 30.71 -44.49
N THR A 801 35.44 31.78 -44.02
CA THR A 801 35.94 33.14 -44.33
C THR A 801 37.28 33.29 -43.68
N ASN A 802 38.26 33.71 -44.48
CA ASN A 802 39.60 33.98 -44.13
C ASN A 802 39.74 34.89 -42.91
N GLY A 803 40.03 34.26 -41.78
CA GLY A 803 40.55 34.93 -40.61
C GLY A 803 41.70 34.06 -40.14
N SER A 804 42.88 34.62 -40.13
CA SER A 804 44.14 33.99 -39.66
C SER A 804 44.11 33.74 -38.13
N GLY A 805 43.18 32.86 -37.71
CA GLY A 805 43.15 32.38 -36.34
C GLY A 805 43.48 30.91 -36.31
N LYS A 806 44.39 30.48 -35.44
CA LYS A 806 44.71 29.08 -35.18
C LYS A 806 43.41 28.28 -35.14
N SER A 807 43.24 27.40 -36.12
CA SER A 807 42.05 26.53 -36.18
C SER A 807 42.04 25.64 -34.95
N GLY A 808 41.24 25.99 -33.95
CA GLY A 808 40.94 25.09 -32.85
C GLY A 808 40.22 23.83 -33.36
N PRO A 809 40.20 22.75 -32.65
CA PRO A 809 39.53 21.53 -33.06
C PRO A 809 38.05 21.78 -33.36
N PRO A 810 37.45 21.08 -34.32
CA PRO A 810 36.05 21.30 -34.71
C PRO A 810 35.14 20.97 -33.57
N CYS A 811 34.38 21.97 -33.13
CA CYS A 811 33.36 21.81 -32.15
C CYS A 811 31.98 22.02 -32.77
N LEU A 812 30.96 21.40 -32.28
CA LEU A 812 29.58 21.55 -32.77
C LEU A 812 28.90 22.75 -32.14
N SER A 813 29.18 23.90 -32.68
CA SER A 813 28.53 25.13 -32.24
C SER A 813 27.25 25.50 -33.00
N GLY A 814 26.91 24.78 -34.05
CA GLY A 814 25.84 25.10 -34.95
C GLY A 814 24.52 24.34 -34.78
N LEU A 815 24.43 23.49 -33.76
CA LEU A 815 23.19 22.77 -33.47
C LEU A 815 22.24 23.65 -32.64
N HIS A 816 21.71 24.69 -33.26
CA HIS A 816 20.63 25.45 -32.68
C HIS A 816 19.29 24.77 -32.98
N PRO A 817 18.42 24.64 -31.97
CA PRO A 817 18.38 25.21 -30.62
C PRO A 817 18.77 24.22 -29.50
N VAL A 818 19.94 23.62 -29.59
CA VAL A 818 20.40 22.67 -28.58
C VAL A 818 21.09 23.42 -27.45
N THR A 819 20.50 23.42 -26.26
CA THR A 819 21.16 23.93 -25.06
C THR A 819 22.25 22.93 -24.65
N VAL A 820 23.44 23.41 -24.49
CA VAL A 820 24.57 22.55 -24.35
C VAL A 820 25.32 22.78 -23.06
N TRP A 821 25.90 21.75 -22.54
CA TRP A 821 26.55 21.69 -21.25
C TRP A 821 28.07 21.55 -21.41
N ARG A 822 28.64 22.34 -22.32
CA ARG A 822 30.05 22.39 -22.63
C ARG A 822 30.93 22.48 -21.37
N GLY A 823 30.60 23.41 -20.47
CA GLY A 823 31.33 23.62 -19.23
C GLY A 823 31.38 22.39 -18.32
N ARG A 824 30.28 21.67 -18.22
CA ARG A 824 30.21 20.45 -17.39
C ARG A 824 31.08 19.33 -17.96
N LEU A 825 31.09 19.17 -19.28
CA LEU A 825 31.91 18.19 -19.97
C LEU A 825 33.40 18.57 -19.90
N SER A 826 33.75 19.85 -20.05
CA SER A 826 35.13 20.31 -19.94
C SER A 826 35.70 20.06 -18.54
N VAL A 827 34.91 20.31 -17.48
CA VAL A 827 35.33 20.03 -16.10
C VAL A 827 35.59 18.53 -15.89
N ALA A 828 34.73 17.67 -16.47
CA ALA A 828 34.91 16.22 -16.38
C ALA A 828 36.18 15.73 -17.10
N LEU A 829 36.50 16.29 -18.28
CA LEU A 829 37.70 16.01 -19.00
C LEU A 829 38.97 16.49 -18.26
N ASP A 830 38.90 17.73 -17.74
CA ASP A 830 40.01 18.29 -16.93
C ASP A 830 40.34 17.43 -15.71
N ALA A 831 39.29 16.91 -15.05
CA ALA A 831 39.45 16.02 -13.91
C ALA A 831 40.07 14.69 -14.29
N LEU A 832 39.69 14.12 -15.43
CA LEU A 832 40.26 12.86 -15.94
C LEU A 832 41.71 13.00 -16.37
N GLU A 833 42.05 14.09 -17.07
CA GLU A 833 43.42 14.41 -17.41
C GLU A 833 44.31 14.55 -16.16
N THR A 834 43.78 15.18 -15.12
CA THR A 834 44.49 15.33 -13.84
C THR A 834 44.68 14.01 -13.11
N GLU A 835 43.69 13.09 -13.18
CA GLU A 835 43.83 11.73 -12.64
C GLU A 835 44.88 10.91 -13.42
N ALA A 836 44.95 11.06 -14.74
CA ALA A 836 45.88 10.34 -15.58
C ALA A 836 47.36 10.78 -15.40
N ASP A 837 47.56 12.07 -15.14
CA ASP A 837 48.92 12.63 -14.97
C ASP A 837 49.51 12.46 -13.56
N SER A 838 48.71 11.98 -12.59
CA SER A 838 49.15 12.05 -11.20
C SER A 838 49.46 10.70 -10.57
N ASP A 839 50.75 10.33 -10.61
CA ASP A 839 51.34 9.38 -9.63
C ASP A 839 51.31 9.88 -8.18
N ARG A 840 50.86 11.12 -7.92
CA ARG A 840 50.91 11.80 -6.63
C ARG A 840 49.72 12.71 -6.34
N SER A 841 48.49 12.36 -6.77
CA SER A 841 47.33 13.17 -6.42
C SER A 841 47.10 13.15 -4.90
N PRO A 842 46.94 14.32 -4.23
CA PRO A 842 46.65 14.39 -2.79
C PRO A 842 45.28 13.88 -2.46
N VAL A 843 44.42 13.68 -3.45
CA VAL A 843 43.04 13.23 -3.33
C VAL A 843 42.71 12.23 -4.41
N GLU A 844 42.24 11.07 -4.03
CA GLU A 844 41.80 9.99 -4.92
C GLU A 844 40.28 9.92 -4.96
N ARG A 845 39.72 9.72 -6.15
CA ARG A 845 38.29 9.57 -6.34
C ARG A 845 37.83 8.14 -6.06
N ARG A 846 36.74 7.96 -5.31
CA ARG A 846 36.22 6.65 -4.92
C ARG A 846 34.89 6.26 -5.59
N SER A 847 34.24 7.20 -6.22
CA SER A 847 32.91 6.99 -6.80
C SER A 847 32.85 7.37 -8.26
N PRO A 848 32.00 6.70 -9.06
CA PRO A 848 31.73 7.07 -10.44
C PRO A 848 31.19 8.49 -10.57
N VAL A 849 31.30 9.09 -11.76
CA VAL A 849 30.77 10.42 -12.06
C VAL A 849 29.25 10.38 -11.95
N GLU A 850 28.70 11.26 -11.14
CA GLU A 850 27.25 11.40 -11.03
C GLU A 850 26.73 12.12 -12.29
N THR A 851 25.96 11.39 -13.13
CA THR A 851 25.46 11.90 -14.41
C THR A 851 23.96 12.08 -14.39
N THR A 852 23.48 13.06 -15.18
CA THR A 852 22.07 13.27 -15.46
C THR A 852 21.81 13.12 -16.96
N ASN A 853 20.60 12.71 -17.32
CA ASN A 853 20.18 12.63 -18.70
C ASN A 853 19.56 13.96 -19.10
N VAL A 854 20.11 14.58 -20.13
CA VAL A 854 19.54 15.75 -20.77
C VAL A 854 18.86 15.31 -22.06
N GLN A 855 17.63 15.74 -22.25
CA GLN A 855 16.88 15.44 -23.46
C GLN A 855 17.09 16.53 -24.50
N LEU A 856 17.54 16.11 -25.67
CA LEU A 856 17.67 16.97 -26.84
C LEU A 856 16.28 17.23 -27.48
N PRO A 857 16.12 18.29 -28.26
CA PRO A 857 14.86 18.60 -28.96
C PRO A 857 14.36 17.46 -29.85
N THR A 858 15.24 16.60 -30.33
CA THR A 858 14.94 15.40 -31.14
C THR A 858 14.42 14.21 -30.32
N GLY A 859 14.43 14.31 -28.99
CA GLY A 859 14.04 13.21 -28.10
C GLY A 859 15.20 12.33 -27.67
N ASP A 860 16.40 12.49 -28.22
CA ASP A 860 17.57 11.78 -27.77
C ASP A 860 18.07 12.26 -26.41
N ARG A 861 18.81 11.40 -25.69
CA ARG A 861 19.32 11.72 -24.36
C ARG A 861 20.83 11.74 -24.35
N LEU A 862 21.37 12.82 -23.79
CA LEU A 862 22.78 12.99 -23.52
C LEU A 862 23.02 12.83 -22.01
N GLN A 863 23.97 12.00 -21.63
CA GLN A 863 24.44 11.91 -20.23
C GLN A 863 25.54 12.93 -20.01
N ILE A 864 25.36 13.81 -19.03
CA ILE A 864 26.30 14.83 -18.62
C ILE A 864 26.46 14.77 -17.09
N PRO A 865 27.61 15.24 -16.55
CA PRO A 865 27.72 15.38 -15.09
C PRO A 865 26.59 16.26 -14.52
N THR A 866 26.08 15.90 -13.34
CA THR A 866 25.12 16.76 -12.63
C THR A 866 25.77 18.09 -12.23
N GLY A 867 24.96 19.11 -11.93
CA GLY A 867 25.50 20.38 -11.40
C GLY A 867 26.32 20.18 -10.12
N ALA A 868 25.84 19.31 -9.24
CA ALA A 868 26.56 18.94 -8.02
C ALA A 868 27.88 18.23 -8.31
N GLU A 869 27.88 17.31 -9.27
CA GLU A 869 29.10 16.62 -9.67
C GLU A 869 30.09 17.56 -10.35
N THR A 870 29.62 18.47 -11.19
CA THR A 870 30.47 19.50 -11.80
C THR A 870 31.16 20.34 -10.74
N LEU A 871 30.44 20.71 -9.68
CA LEU A 871 31.02 21.46 -8.56
C LEU A 871 32.04 20.63 -7.77
N ARG A 872 31.77 19.35 -7.54
CA ARG A 872 32.71 18.42 -6.90
C ARG A 872 33.98 18.21 -7.72
N LEU A 873 33.81 18.00 -9.03
CA LEU A 873 34.95 17.86 -9.94
C LEU A 873 35.82 19.13 -9.98
N LYS A 874 35.16 20.32 -9.96
CA LYS A 874 35.92 21.59 -9.94
C LYS A 874 36.66 21.77 -8.62
N SER A 875 36.03 21.42 -7.51
CA SER A 875 36.68 21.42 -6.19
C SER A 875 37.85 20.43 -6.11
N TYR A 876 37.75 19.27 -6.77
CA TYR A 876 38.82 18.32 -6.92
C TYR A 876 40.01 18.95 -7.68
N LEU A 877 39.73 19.65 -8.81
CA LEU A 877 40.79 20.35 -9.57
C LEU A 877 41.47 21.45 -8.75
N VAL A 878 40.72 22.25 -7.98
CA VAL A 878 41.29 23.21 -7.05
C VAL A 878 42.21 22.55 -6.04
N MET A 879 41.85 21.35 -5.56
CA MET A 879 42.68 20.63 -4.60
C MET A 879 43.92 19.99 -5.21
N CYS A 880 43.85 19.50 -6.43
CA CYS A 880 44.97 18.80 -7.12
C CYS A 880 45.92 19.76 -7.83
N ARG A 881 45.36 20.69 -8.61
CA ARG A 881 46.19 21.60 -9.46
C ARG A 881 46.56 22.90 -8.74
N ASN A 882 45.65 23.41 -7.91
CA ASN A 882 45.85 24.63 -7.15
C ASN A 882 46.20 25.86 -8.01
N THR A 883 45.61 26.04 -9.18
CA THR A 883 45.92 27.14 -10.10
C THR A 883 44.97 28.30 -9.97
N THR A 884 45.41 29.50 -10.26
CA THR A 884 44.59 30.72 -10.31
C THR A 884 43.33 30.55 -11.17
N LYS A 885 43.48 29.84 -12.29
CA LYS A 885 42.39 29.51 -13.20
C LYS A 885 41.36 28.63 -12.54
N ASP A 886 41.75 27.60 -11.79
CA ASP A 886 40.80 26.69 -11.16
C ASP A 886 39.99 27.37 -10.08
N PHE A 887 40.59 28.28 -9.31
CA PHE A 887 39.89 29.13 -8.35
C PHE A 887 38.91 30.10 -9.03
N ALA A 888 39.32 30.75 -10.12
CA ALA A 888 38.45 31.67 -10.85
C ALA A 888 37.24 30.97 -11.45
N GLU A 889 37.44 29.83 -12.09
CA GLU A 889 36.33 29.02 -12.65
C GLU A 889 35.45 28.40 -11.56
N PHE A 890 36.01 28.05 -10.40
CA PHE A 890 35.22 27.63 -9.23
C PHE A 890 34.36 28.76 -8.71
N ALA A 891 34.94 29.96 -8.54
CA ALA A 891 34.19 31.12 -8.06
C ALA A 891 33.09 31.58 -9.05
N GLU A 892 33.34 31.45 -10.35
CA GLU A 892 32.33 31.71 -11.38
C GLU A 892 31.16 30.72 -11.26
N LEU A 893 31.48 29.42 -11.10
CA LEU A 893 30.50 28.35 -10.93
C LEU A 893 29.63 28.53 -9.68
N VAL A 894 30.26 28.89 -8.55
CA VAL A 894 29.57 29.16 -7.31
C VAL A 894 28.73 30.44 -7.40
N GLY A 895 29.23 31.47 -8.10
CA GLY A 895 28.48 32.70 -8.33
C GLY A 895 27.18 32.52 -9.14
N ALA A 896 27.05 31.39 -9.86
CA ALA A 896 25.87 31.02 -10.61
C ALA A 896 24.86 30.20 -9.79
N MET A 897 25.14 29.89 -8.52
CA MET A 897 24.30 29.09 -7.64
C MET A 897 24.17 29.74 -6.26
N GLU A 898 23.18 29.25 -5.48
CA GLU A 898 23.02 29.68 -4.09
C GLU A 898 24.17 29.13 -3.22
N THR A 899 24.84 29.96 -2.46
CA THR A 899 26.03 29.63 -1.64
C THR A 899 25.74 28.48 -0.68
N GLN A 900 24.56 28.46 -0.05
CA GLN A 900 24.14 27.37 0.84
C GLN A 900 24.04 26.02 0.12
N THR A 901 23.49 26.02 -1.09
CA THR A 901 23.41 24.81 -1.92
C THR A 901 24.79 24.29 -2.30
N ALA A 902 25.73 25.19 -2.65
CA ALA A 902 27.11 24.82 -2.92
C ALA A 902 27.79 24.21 -1.67
N ALA A 903 27.57 24.82 -0.50
CA ALA A 903 28.11 24.32 0.75
C ALA A 903 27.63 22.90 1.11
N VAL A 904 26.35 22.60 0.98
CA VAL A 904 25.80 21.25 1.21
C VAL A 904 26.44 20.22 0.29
N VAL A 905 26.61 20.55 -0.99
CA VAL A 905 27.26 19.66 -1.96
C VAL A 905 28.71 19.39 -1.58
N LEU A 906 29.44 20.43 -1.22
CA LEU A 906 30.87 20.33 -0.92
C LEU A 906 31.17 19.74 0.46
N ALA A 907 30.31 19.94 1.46
CA ALA A 907 30.41 19.25 2.74
C ALA A 907 30.30 17.71 2.59
N SER A 908 29.75 17.23 1.50
CA SER A 908 29.64 15.80 1.20
C SER A 908 30.85 15.20 0.48
N MET A 909 31.92 15.96 0.21
CA MET A 909 33.08 15.55 -0.58
C MET A 909 33.74 14.25 -0.09
N ASP A 910 33.77 14.03 1.23
CA ASP A 910 34.37 12.82 1.84
C ASP A 910 33.67 11.51 1.44
N ARG A 911 32.49 11.58 0.86
CA ARG A 911 31.77 10.41 0.34
C ARG A 911 32.24 9.99 -1.05
N TYR A 912 32.76 10.94 -1.81
CA TYR A 912 33.13 10.78 -3.22
C TYR A 912 34.64 10.69 -3.43
N TYR A 913 35.41 11.26 -2.51
CA TYR A 913 36.88 11.37 -2.57
C TYR A 913 37.51 10.93 -1.27
N CYS A 914 38.74 10.45 -1.32
CA CYS A 914 39.56 10.20 -0.15
C CYS A 914 40.90 10.97 -0.26
N GLY A 915 41.28 11.55 0.86
CA GLY A 915 42.62 12.11 1.00
C GLY A 915 43.68 11.04 1.25
N ASP A 916 44.96 11.44 1.22
CA ASP A 916 46.08 10.57 1.52
C ASP A 916 45.87 9.86 2.88
N ARG A 917 45.92 8.53 2.86
CA ARG A 917 45.75 7.65 4.03
C ARG A 917 46.74 7.94 5.17
N SER A 918 47.86 8.56 4.85
CA SER A 918 48.91 8.90 5.84
C SER A 918 48.55 10.06 6.75
N ARG A 919 47.64 10.95 6.36
CA ARG A 919 47.35 12.21 7.08
C ARG A 919 46.00 12.26 7.84
N LYS A 920 45.15 11.24 7.74
CA LYS A 920 43.81 11.18 8.40
C LYS A 920 42.94 12.47 8.29
N GLN A 921 43.16 13.29 7.25
CA GLN A 921 42.42 14.52 7.06
C GLN A 921 41.24 14.32 6.10
N TRP A 922 40.08 14.83 6.49
CA TRP A 922 38.87 14.82 5.67
C TRP A 922 39.05 15.73 4.45
N VAL A 923 38.62 15.25 3.25
CA VAL A 923 38.70 16.01 2.00
C VAL A 923 37.95 17.33 2.06
N ALA A 924 36.73 17.31 2.64
CA ALA A 924 35.93 18.51 2.85
C ALA A 924 36.67 19.54 3.74
N THR A 925 37.35 19.10 4.80
CA THR A 925 38.14 19.98 5.66
C THR A 925 39.34 20.59 4.94
N GLN A 926 40.02 19.81 4.07
CA GLN A 926 41.13 20.32 3.25
C GLN A 926 40.60 21.35 2.24
N LEU A 927 39.45 21.10 1.62
CA LEU A 927 38.85 22.02 0.68
C LEU A 927 38.46 23.34 1.39
N VAL A 928 37.86 23.28 2.58
CA VAL A 928 37.55 24.49 3.38
C VAL A 928 38.77 25.33 3.64
N ARG A 929 39.91 24.72 4.02
CA ARG A 929 41.17 25.45 4.27
C ARG A 929 41.65 26.16 3.02
N ARG A 930 41.57 25.47 1.84
CA ARG A 930 42.03 26.07 0.57
C ARG A 930 41.09 27.18 0.08
N LEU A 931 39.82 27.04 0.28
CA LEU A 931 38.85 28.08 -0.09
C LEU A 931 38.84 29.28 0.86
N ALA A 932 39.16 29.07 2.14
CA ALA A 932 39.26 30.16 3.13
C ALA A 932 40.43 31.13 2.86
N ASP A 933 41.54 30.58 2.35
CA ASP A 933 42.73 31.35 1.95
C ASP A 933 43.30 30.84 0.65
N PRO A 934 42.76 31.23 -0.51
CA PRO A 934 43.24 30.81 -1.84
C PRO A 934 44.67 31.30 -2.12
N GLN A 935 45.61 30.34 -2.10
CA GLN A 935 47.05 30.61 -2.47
C GLN A 935 47.36 29.71 -3.66
N PRO A 936 47.17 30.20 -4.92
CA PRO A 936 47.48 29.45 -6.11
C PRO A 936 48.99 29.20 -6.24
N SER A 937 49.37 28.06 -6.79
CA SER A 937 50.77 27.65 -6.98
C SER A 937 51.42 28.26 -8.22
N ASP A 938 50.61 28.81 -9.14
CA ASP A 938 51.04 29.49 -10.35
C ASP A 938 51.18 31.00 -10.08
N GLU A 939 52.40 31.54 -10.23
CA GLU A 939 52.61 32.98 -10.21
C GLU A 939 52.03 33.58 -11.52
N HIS A 940 50.88 34.21 -11.41
CA HIS A 940 50.20 35.05 -12.41
C HIS A 940 50.07 34.47 -13.82
N ASP A 941 48.99 33.70 -14.05
CA ASP A 941 48.53 33.39 -15.40
C ASP A 941 48.16 34.70 -16.14
N THR A 942 48.75 34.88 -17.35
CA THR A 942 48.62 36.07 -18.22
C THR A 942 47.17 36.47 -18.57
N ARG A 943 46.16 35.70 -18.17
CA ARG A 943 44.74 36.03 -18.34
C ARG A 943 44.19 37.02 -17.33
N MET A 944 44.85 37.24 -16.21
CA MET A 944 44.50 38.28 -15.21
C MET A 944 45.42 39.49 -15.29
N SER A 945 46.15 39.69 -16.40
CA SER A 945 47.04 40.82 -16.58
C SER A 945 46.28 42.01 -17.22
N GLY A 946 45.43 42.63 -16.46
CA GLY A 946 44.74 43.86 -16.88
C GLY A 946 44.63 44.87 -15.69
N PRO A 947 44.26 46.11 -15.94
CA PRO A 947 44.12 47.10 -14.90
C PRO A 947 43.12 46.74 -13.80
N ASP A 948 42.21 45.78 -14.03
CA ASP A 948 41.20 45.27 -13.07
C ASP A 948 41.52 43.91 -12.44
N ALA A 949 42.71 43.35 -12.73
CA ALA A 949 43.07 41.99 -12.31
C ALA A 949 43.05 41.78 -10.79
N GLU A 950 43.47 42.75 -10.05
CA GLU A 950 43.46 42.72 -8.57
C GLU A 950 42.04 42.80 -7.97
N ALA A 951 41.16 43.57 -8.59
CA ALA A 951 39.76 43.64 -8.20
C ALA A 951 38.97 42.35 -8.55
N ASP A 952 39.31 41.72 -9.65
CA ASP A 952 38.67 40.44 -10.04
C ASP A 952 39.16 39.30 -9.15
N TRP A 953 40.41 39.26 -8.76
CA TRP A 953 40.96 38.30 -7.80
C TRP A 953 40.35 38.47 -6.41
N ALA A 954 40.12 39.72 -5.98
CA ALA A 954 39.43 40.01 -4.71
C ALA A 954 38.01 39.42 -4.70
N LYS A 955 37.27 39.53 -5.79
CA LYS A 955 35.94 38.88 -5.94
C LYS A 955 36.03 37.36 -5.88
N VAL A 956 37.06 36.75 -6.48
CA VAL A 956 37.28 35.30 -6.42
C VAL A 956 37.51 34.85 -4.97
N ARG A 957 38.37 35.54 -4.25
CA ARG A 957 38.67 35.30 -2.82
C ARG A 957 37.42 35.42 -1.94
N GLU A 958 36.62 36.47 -2.13
CA GLU A 958 35.38 36.71 -1.42
C GLU A 958 34.39 35.57 -1.60
N ARG A 959 34.20 35.10 -2.85
CA ARG A 959 33.29 33.99 -3.16
C ARG A 959 33.80 32.66 -2.58
N CYS A 960 35.08 32.36 -2.68
CA CYS A 960 35.69 31.20 -2.07
C CYS A 960 35.52 31.22 -0.55
N LEU A 961 35.76 32.35 0.10
CA LEU A 961 35.58 32.49 1.54
C LEU A 961 34.12 32.33 1.97
N SER A 962 33.18 32.89 1.21
CA SER A 962 31.75 32.75 1.54
C SER A 962 31.29 31.29 1.52
N VAL A 963 31.78 30.49 0.57
CA VAL A 963 31.49 29.05 0.51
C VAL A 963 32.17 28.30 1.65
N ALA A 964 33.42 28.62 1.98
CA ALA A 964 34.13 27.99 3.09
C ALA A 964 33.41 28.21 4.43
N VAL A 965 32.90 29.43 4.67
CA VAL A 965 32.10 29.76 5.86
C VAL A 965 30.80 28.97 5.88
N ALA A 966 30.07 28.96 4.77
CA ALA A 966 28.82 28.17 4.65
C ALA A 966 29.03 26.66 4.83
N MET A 967 30.14 26.11 4.35
CA MET A 967 30.50 24.70 4.60
C MET A 967 30.76 24.40 6.08
N LEU A 968 31.34 25.35 6.83
CA LEU A 968 31.55 25.20 8.26
C LEU A 968 30.24 25.30 9.06
N GLU A 969 29.31 26.12 8.60
CA GLU A 969 27.95 26.22 9.18
C GLU A 969 27.17 24.95 8.95
N GLU A 970 27.28 24.35 7.78
CA GLU A 970 26.62 23.09 7.45
C GLU A 970 27.21 21.87 8.20
N ALA A 971 28.49 21.97 8.61
CA ALA A 971 29.16 20.92 9.38
C ALA A 971 28.85 20.97 10.89
N ARG A 972 28.31 22.07 11.39
CA ARG A 972 27.83 22.26 12.78
C ARG A 972 26.43 21.67 12.94
#